data_4fc99743ae68490f12542e8b7bcd1766
#
_entry.id   4fc99743ae68490f12542e8b7bcd1766
#
_cell.length_a   1.000
_cell.length_b   1.000
_cell.length_c   1.000
_cell.angle_alpha   90.00
_cell.angle_beta   90.00
_cell.angle_gamma   90.00
#
_symmetry.space_group_name_H-M   'P 1'
#
loop_
_entity.id
_entity.type
_entity.pdbx_description
1 polymer ?
#
loop_
_entity_poly.entity_id
_entity_poly.type
_entity_poly.pdbx_seq_one_letter_code
_entity_poly.pdbx_strand_id
1 'polypeptide(L)'
;MGTVTDYFGSLVFDDRVMKATLSAKVYASLKKTIDEGTELDIGVANAVATAMKDWAVSKGATHYTHWFQPLTGITAEKHDSFITPSPDGGVIMEFSGKELIKGEPDASSFPSGGLRATFEARGYTAWDPTSYAFIKGKTLCIPTAFCSYGGHALDKKTPLLRSMEALNKQALRILRLFGNDSVKRVTSSVGPEQEYFLITKEMYDQRPDLRFTGRTLFGAKPPKGQEMDDHYFGVIKPRVAAFMEELNDELWKLGILAKTEHNEVAPAQHELAPIYTTTNIATDHNQLTMEIMQKVASRHGLVCLLHEKPFAGVNGSGKHNNWSIATDAGQNLLSPGATPYENAQFLLFLCAVIKAVDDYQDLLRISVATAGNDHRLGANEAPPAVVSIFLGDELNAVLEAIETDTPYKGAEKTQMKLGVDVLPKFNRDTTDRNRTSPFAFTGNKFEFRMLGSSNSIACANIMLNSAVAEALKIYADRLEGASDFETALHEMIQKTIKDHKHIIFNGNGYDESWIKEATEKRGLLNYRTTADCMPHLLDKKNVDMLTFHGVFTEAELKSRYEIMLENYCKTIVIEANTMVDMAKTQIAPAIEAYSADVAKAAAAKKALDSALACSYETGVVRKLSALTDRIASKAEELETAIISLDNAEDIGAESVMIRDTVLGLMGELRVACDEAETLTAKTYWPMPTYADLLFGVK
;
A
#
# COMPACT_ATOMS: atom_id res chain seq x y z
N MET A 1 -13.62 2.10 32.75
CA MET A 1 -13.61 1.34 31.49
C MET A 1 -12.94 0.00 31.75
N GLY A 2 -13.41 -1.09 31.11
CA GLY A 2 -12.72 -2.37 31.16
C GLY A 2 -11.34 -2.30 30.55
N THR A 3 -10.50 -3.32 30.74
CA THR A 3 -9.19 -3.43 30.06
C THR A 3 -9.36 -3.77 28.59
N VAL A 4 -8.35 -3.54 27.77
CA VAL A 4 -8.38 -3.86 26.32
C VAL A 4 -8.83 -5.31 26.08
N THR A 5 -8.44 -6.23 26.96
CA THR A 5 -8.85 -7.66 26.88
C THR A 5 -10.35 -7.86 27.00
N ASP A 6 -11.08 -6.94 27.61
CA ASP A 6 -12.53 -7.06 27.82
C ASP A 6 -13.34 -6.68 26.55
N TYR A 7 -12.78 -5.80 25.70
CA TYR A 7 -13.50 -5.30 24.52
C TYR A 7 -12.80 -5.60 23.18
N PHE A 8 -11.60 -6.20 23.19
CA PHE A 8 -10.92 -6.58 21.94
C PHE A 8 -11.77 -7.53 21.10
N GLY A 9 -12.01 -7.18 19.84
CA GLY A 9 -12.86 -7.92 18.91
C GLY A 9 -14.35 -7.89 19.26
N SER A 10 -14.80 -6.95 20.12
CA SER A 10 -16.21 -6.88 20.54
C SER A 10 -17.19 -6.56 19.40
N LEU A 11 -16.69 -6.05 18.28
CA LEU A 11 -17.45 -5.75 17.07
C LEU A 11 -17.12 -6.70 15.90
N VAL A 12 -16.57 -7.88 16.19
CA VAL A 12 -16.21 -8.90 15.19
C VAL A 12 -16.95 -10.20 15.45
N PHE A 13 -17.53 -10.76 14.41
CA PHE A 13 -18.10 -12.11 14.44
C PHE A 13 -17.00 -13.15 14.26
N ASP A 14 -16.11 -13.20 15.25
CA ASP A 14 -14.90 -14.04 15.25
C ASP A 14 -15.19 -15.49 15.65
N ASP A 15 -14.14 -16.31 15.70
CA ASP A 15 -14.23 -17.71 16.08
C ASP A 15 -14.84 -17.94 17.47
N ARG A 16 -14.60 -17.01 18.42
CA ARG A 16 -15.19 -17.06 19.78
C ARG A 16 -16.68 -16.86 19.73
N VAL A 17 -17.14 -15.88 18.95
CA VAL A 17 -18.58 -15.58 18.79
C VAL A 17 -19.27 -16.71 18.02
N MET A 18 -18.66 -17.20 16.93
CA MET A 18 -19.18 -18.33 16.16
C MET A 18 -19.37 -19.56 17.05
N LYS A 19 -18.37 -19.90 17.87
CA LYS A 19 -18.41 -21.04 18.78
C LYS A 19 -19.47 -20.90 19.89
N ALA A 20 -19.74 -19.68 20.32
CA ALA A 20 -20.74 -19.39 21.34
C ALA A 20 -22.18 -19.34 20.79
N THR A 21 -22.37 -18.99 19.51
CA THR A 21 -23.71 -18.76 18.92
C THR A 21 -24.18 -19.87 18.00
N LEU A 22 -23.26 -20.65 17.41
CA LEU A 22 -23.59 -21.75 16.51
C LEU A 22 -23.69 -23.08 17.26
N SER A 23 -24.52 -23.99 16.79
CA SER A 23 -24.49 -25.37 17.27
C SER A 23 -23.15 -26.02 16.94
N ALA A 24 -22.68 -26.97 17.77
CA ALA A 24 -21.41 -27.66 17.57
C ALA A 24 -21.25 -28.25 16.15
N LYS A 25 -22.35 -28.80 15.59
CA LYS A 25 -22.35 -29.36 14.23
C LYS A 25 -22.18 -28.31 13.16
N VAL A 26 -22.89 -27.18 13.25
CA VAL A 26 -22.78 -26.07 12.29
C VAL A 26 -21.40 -25.44 12.37
N TYR A 27 -20.90 -25.19 13.58
CA TYR A 27 -19.55 -24.65 13.78
C TYR A 27 -18.48 -25.56 13.19
N ALA A 28 -18.52 -26.87 13.43
CA ALA A 28 -17.55 -27.82 12.89
C ALA A 28 -17.60 -27.87 11.34
N SER A 29 -18.81 -27.81 10.75
CA SER A 29 -18.95 -27.76 9.29
C SER A 29 -18.39 -26.48 8.69
N LEU A 30 -18.68 -25.32 9.30
CA LEU A 30 -18.12 -24.03 8.87
C LEU A 30 -16.59 -24.02 8.99
N LYS A 31 -16.04 -24.52 10.11
CA LYS A 31 -14.59 -24.63 10.29
C LYS A 31 -13.93 -25.51 9.23
N LYS A 32 -14.56 -26.60 8.86
CA LYS A 32 -14.08 -27.45 7.77
C LYS A 32 -14.02 -26.71 6.44
N THR A 33 -15.04 -25.88 6.13
CA THR A 33 -15.01 -25.01 4.95
C THR A 33 -13.85 -24.02 5.02
N ILE A 34 -13.64 -23.36 6.16
CA ILE A 34 -12.58 -22.36 6.35
C ILE A 34 -11.18 -23.00 6.26
N ASP A 35 -10.98 -24.12 6.95
CA ASP A 35 -9.66 -24.72 7.13
C ASP A 35 -9.25 -25.63 5.94
N GLU A 36 -10.20 -26.32 5.32
CA GLU A 36 -9.98 -27.32 4.28
C GLU A 36 -10.45 -26.89 2.87
N GLY A 37 -11.18 -25.76 2.75
CA GLY A 37 -11.73 -25.29 1.46
C GLY A 37 -12.88 -26.16 0.93
N THR A 38 -13.61 -26.86 1.80
CA THR A 38 -14.78 -27.67 1.39
C THR A 38 -15.98 -26.76 1.06
N GLU A 39 -16.83 -27.21 0.15
CA GLU A 39 -18.04 -26.47 -0.24
C GLU A 39 -18.97 -26.22 0.97
N LEU A 40 -19.54 -25.01 1.05
CA LEU A 40 -20.43 -24.61 2.11
C LEU A 40 -21.86 -25.15 1.88
N ASP A 41 -22.37 -25.91 2.83
CA ASP A 41 -23.78 -26.37 2.81
C ASP A 41 -24.75 -25.21 3.05
N ILE A 42 -25.84 -25.13 2.28
CA ILE A 42 -26.84 -24.05 2.38
C ILE A 42 -27.53 -24.02 3.74
N GLY A 43 -27.74 -25.17 4.37
CA GLY A 43 -28.32 -25.24 5.72
C GLY A 43 -27.38 -24.68 6.78
N VAL A 44 -26.05 -24.90 6.60
CA VAL A 44 -25.03 -24.28 7.42
C VAL A 44 -25.03 -22.77 7.21
N ALA A 45 -25.10 -22.30 5.96
CA ALA A 45 -25.17 -20.87 5.65
C ALA A 45 -26.41 -20.18 6.29
N ASN A 46 -27.57 -20.80 6.26
CA ASN A 46 -28.79 -20.28 6.92
C ASN A 46 -28.59 -20.14 8.44
N ALA A 47 -28.02 -21.15 9.07
CA ALA A 47 -27.77 -21.11 10.52
C ALA A 47 -26.74 -20.02 10.89
N VAL A 48 -25.69 -19.86 10.08
CA VAL A 48 -24.67 -18.81 10.25
C VAL A 48 -25.28 -17.42 10.04
N ALA A 49 -26.08 -17.23 8.98
CA ALA A 49 -26.75 -15.96 8.70
C ALA A 49 -27.65 -15.52 9.85
N THR A 50 -28.47 -16.42 10.38
CA THR A 50 -29.34 -16.15 11.54
C THR A 50 -28.51 -15.75 12.77
N ALA A 51 -27.48 -16.53 13.12
CA ALA A 51 -26.64 -16.25 14.28
C ALA A 51 -25.87 -14.91 14.12
N MET A 52 -25.36 -14.65 12.92
CA MET A 52 -24.65 -13.42 12.59
C MET A 52 -25.56 -12.19 12.70
N LYS A 53 -26.80 -12.28 12.17
CA LYS A 53 -27.79 -11.22 12.29
C LYS A 53 -28.20 -10.99 13.77
N ASP A 54 -28.50 -12.05 14.51
CA ASP A 54 -28.92 -11.92 15.91
C ASP A 54 -27.84 -11.31 16.77
N TRP A 55 -26.58 -11.71 16.54
CA TRP A 55 -25.42 -11.10 17.17
C TRP A 55 -25.29 -9.62 16.78
N ALA A 56 -25.37 -9.28 15.48
CA ALA A 56 -25.26 -7.91 15.00
C ALA A 56 -26.36 -7.00 15.56
N VAL A 57 -27.60 -7.47 15.57
CA VAL A 57 -28.74 -6.76 16.17
C VAL A 57 -28.55 -6.56 17.67
N SER A 58 -28.00 -7.53 18.40
CA SER A 58 -27.67 -7.38 19.82
C SER A 58 -26.62 -6.29 20.09
N LYS A 59 -25.82 -5.95 19.08
CA LYS A 59 -24.83 -4.85 19.09
C LYS A 59 -25.40 -3.53 18.54
N GLY A 60 -26.68 -3.49 18.16
CA GLY A 60 -27.37 -2.30 17.67
C GLY A 60 -27.32 -2.10 16.16
N ALA A 61 -26.88 -3.10 15.39
CA ALA A 61 -26.91 -3.04 13.93
C ALA A 61 -28.36 -3.11 13.41
N THR A 62 -28.63 -2.35 12.36
CA THR A 62 -29.93 -2.29 11.68
C THR A 62 -29.84 -2.64 10.20
N HIS A 63 -28.62 -2.61 9.67
CA HIS A 63 -28.29 -2.84 8.28
C HIS A 63 -27.17 -3.85 8.15
N TYR A 64 -27.04 -4.41 6.95
CA TYR A 64 -25.87 -5.19 6.52
C TYR A 64 -25.36 -4.69 5.18
N THR A 65 -24.14 -5.03 4.86
CA THR A 65 -23.53 -4.79 3.54
C THR A 65 -22.58 -5.92 3.18
N HIS A 66 -22.58 -6.30 1.91
CA HIS A 66 -21.47 -7.04 1.33
C HIS A 66 -20.31 -6.07 1.11
N TRP A 67 -19.31 -6.20 1.96
CA TRP A 67 -18.13 -5.33 1.98
C TRP A 67 -17.02 -5.96 1.17
N PHE A 68 -16.49 -5.25 0.16
CA PHE A 68 -15.44 -5.77 -0.71
C PHE A 68 -14.43 -4.69 -1.11
N GLN A 69 -13.30 -5.12 -1.68
CA GLN A 69 -12.20 -4.27 -2.13
C GLN A 69 -12.28 -4.10 -3.65
N PRO A 70 -12.76 -2.95 -4.17
CA PRO A 70 -12.85 -2.69 -5.59
C PRO A 70 -11.48 -2.52 -6.23
N LEU A 71 -11.40 -2.51 -7.56
CA LEU A 71 -10.15 -2.24 -8.28
C LEU A 71 -9.63 -0.83 -8.04
N THR A 72 -10.52 0.12 -7.83
CA THR A 72 -10.23 1.52 -7.47
C THR A 72 -10.88 1.88 -6.13
N GLY A 73 -10.27 2.81 -5.39
CA GLY A 73 -10.75 3.19 -4.06
C GLY A 73 -10.35 2.21 -2.95
N ILE A 74 -10.86 2.46 -1.73
CA ILE A 74 -10.49 1.70 -0.52
C ILE A 74 -11.43 0.50 -0.36
N THR A 75 -12.72 0.75 -0.18
CA THR A 75 -13.77 -0.27 0.00
C THR A 75 -15.05 0.13 -0.72
N ALA A 76 -15.90 -0.87 -1.01
CA ALA A 76 -17.21 -0.67 -1.59
C ALA A 76 -18.29 -1.27 -0.69
N GLU A 77 -19.42 -0.56 -0.56
CA GLU A 77 -20.53 -0.90 0.33
C GLU A 77 -21.85 -0.50 -0.29
N LYS A 78 -22.87 -1.33 -0.07
CA LYS A 78 -24.27 -1.02 -0.34
C LYS A 78 -25.10 -1.48 0.84
N HIS A 79 -25.60 -0.57 1.67
CA HIS A 79 -26.30 -0.90 2.90
C HIS A 79 -27.74 -1.30 2.62
N ASP A 80 -28.09 -2.54 2.95
CA ASP A 80 -29.45 -3.05 2.95
C ASP A 80 -29.93 -3.23 4.42
N SER A 81 -31.17 -2.88 4.70
CA SER A 81 -31.74 -3.07 6.05
C SER A 81 -32.15 -4.53 6.27
N PHE A 82 -32.12 -4.99 7.52
CA PHE A 82 -32.68 -6.29 7.88
C PHE A 82 -34.19 -6.35 7.85
N ILE A 83 -34.90 -5.27 7.50
CA ILE A 83 -36.34 -5.16 7.60
C ILE A 83 -37.01 -5.98 6.50
N THR A 84 -37.96 -6.86 6.90
CA THR A 84 -38.88 -7.57 6.02
C THR A 84 -40.32 -7.29 6.47
N PRO A 85 -41.28 -7.03 5.56
CA PRO A 85 -42.67 -6.83 5.92
C PRO A 85 -43.26 -8.09 6.60
N SER A 86 -44.01 -7.89 7.68
CA SER A 86 -44.74 -8.94 8.35
C SER A 86 -46.21 -8.98 7.86
N PRO A 87 -46.86 -10.15 7.85
CA PRO A 87 -48.26 -10.30 7.38
C PRO A 87 -49.28 -9.44 8.12
N ASP A 88 -48.98 -9.04 9.35
CA ASP A 88 -49.84 -8.19 10.20
C ASP A 88 -49.67 -6.67 9.94
N GLY A 89 -48.88 -6.30 8.93
CA GLY A 89 -48.58 -4.90 8.57
C GLY A 89 -47.45 -4.28 9.37
N GLY A 90 -46.77 -5.06 10.22
CA GLY A 90 -45.55 -4.68 10.90
C GLY A 90 -44.29 -5.01 10.09
N VAL A 91 -43.14 -5.08 10.79
CA VAL A 91 -41.84 -5.50 10.22
C VAL A 91 -41.15 -6.48 11.14
N ILE A 92 -40.39 -7.40 10.55
CA ILE A 92 -39.48 -8.29 11.23
C ILE A 92 -38.07 -8.06 10.73
N MET A 93 -37.06 -8.50 11.46
CA MET A 93 -35.64 -8.44 11.01
C MET A 93 -35.23 -9.85 10.59
N GLU A 94 -34.94 -10.01 9.32
CA GLU A 94 -34.51 -11.27 8.71
C GLU A 94 -33.15 -11.10 7.99
N PHE A 95 -32.43 -12.18 7.88
CA PHE A 95 -31.25 -12.33 7.08
C PHE A 95 -31.03 -13.79 6.78
N SER A 96 -31.13 -14.16 5.53
CA SER A 96 -31.06 -15.56 5.07
C SER A 96 -29.65 -15.98 4.64
N GLY A 97 -29.41 -17.28 4.61
CA GLY A 97 -28.19 -17.83 4.05
C GLY A 97 -27.98 -17.48 2.58
N LYS A 98 -29.06 -17.29 1.81
CA LYS A 98 -28.97 -16.81 0.43
C LYS A 98 -28.41 -15.38 0.36
N GLU A 99 -28.88 -14.50 1.24
CA GLU A 99 -28.40 -13.12 1.34
C GLU A 99 -26.99 -13.05 1.91
N LEU A 100 -26.59 -13.98 2.79
CA LEU A 100 -25.23 -14.10 3.27
C LEU A 100 -24.26 -14.52 2.14
N ILE A 101 -24.62 -15.61 1.43
CA ILE A 101 -23.72 -16.20 0.42
C ILE A 101 -23.53 -15.28 -0.78
N LYS A 102 -24.60 -14.64 -1.26
CA LYS A 102 -24.61 -13.93 -2.54
C LYS A 102 -25.40 -12.62 -2.46
N GLY A 103 -24.78 -11.54 -2.95
CA GLY A 103 -25.46 -10.30 -3.33
C GLY A 103 -25.45 -10.09 -4.83
N GLU A 104 -26.35 -9.23 -5.32
CA GLU A 104 -26.48 -8.87 -6.73
C GLU A 104 -26.42 -7.33 -6.89
N PRO A 105 -25.28 -6.69 -6.62
CA PRO A 105 -25.17 -5.25 -6.79
C PRO A 105 -25.21 -4.84 -8.26
N ASP A 106 -25.58 -3.59 -8.51
CA ASP A 106 -25.40 -2.96 -9.82
C ASP A 106 -23.91 -2.74 -10.07
N ALA A 107 -23.38 -3.42 -11.09
CA ALA A 107 -21.97 -3.32 -11.49
C ALA A 107 -21.73 -2.32 -12.62
N SER A 108 -22.78 -1.62 -13.11
CA SER A 108 -22.65 -0.72 -14.25
C SER A 108 -21.70 0.46 -14.02
N SER A 109 -21.55 0.90 -12.78
CA SER A 109 -20.66 2.00 -12.36
C SER A 109 -19.26 1.57 -11.93
N PHE A 110 -18.98 0.26 -11.85
CA PHE A 110 -17.64 -0.21 -11.49
C PHE A 110 -16.72 -0.29 -12.72
N PRO A 111 -15.44 0.11 -12.59
CA PRO A 111 -14.46 -0.09 -13.65
C PRO A 111 -14.37 -1.57 -14.05
N SER A 112 -14.47 -1.86 -15.33
CA SER A 112 -14.46 -3.25 -15.84
C SER A 112 -13.39 -3.53 -16.88
N GLY A 113 -12.71 -2.48 -17.44
CA GLY A 113 -11.67 -2.63 -18.45
C GLY A 113 -12.11 -3.56 -19.61
N GLY A 114 -13.33 -3.41 -20.08
CA GLY A 114 -13.88 -4.23 -21.16
C GLY A 114 -14.43 -5.60 -20.78
N LEU A 115 -14.32 -6.04 -19.52
CA LEU A 115 -14.86 -7.34 -19.06
C LEU A 115 -16.38 -7.40 -19.02
N ARG A 116 -17.05 -6.26 -19.06
CA ARG A 116 -18.50 -6.14 -19.00
C ARG A 116 -19.03 -5.52 -20.29
N ALA A 117 -20.01 -6.15 -20.89
CA ALA A 117 -20.72 -5.52 -22.00
C ALA A 117 -21.50 -4.29 -21.51
N THR A 118 -21.67 -3.28 -22.34
CA THR A 118 -22.30 -2.00 -21.98
C THR A 118 -23.72 -2.17 -21.41
N PHE A 119 -24.46 -3.17 -21.88
CA PHE A 119 -25.83 -3.47 -21.41
C PHE A 119 -25.88 -4.32 -20.14
N GLU A 120 -24.78 -4.89 -19.68
CA GLU A 120 -24.73 -5.68 -18.46
C GLU A 120 -24.65 -4.76 -17.25
N ALA A 121 -25.61 -4.85 -16.34
CA ALA A 121 -25.64 -4.06 -15.13
C ALA A 121 -25.40 -4.91 -13.85
N ARG A 122 -25.66 -6.24 -13.91
CA ARG A 122 -25.57 -7.11 -12.73
C ARG A 122 -24.13 -7.55 -12.48
N GLY A 123 -23.70 -7.46 -11.21
CA GLY A 123 -22.55 -8.17 -10.66
C GLY A 123 -22.96 -9.10 -9.53
N TYR A 124 -22.01 -9.85 -9.02
CA TYR A 124 -22.22 -10.75 -7.90
C TYR A 124 -21.17 -10.53 -6.82
N THR A 125 -21.61 -10.48 -5.56
CA THR A 125 -20.74 -10.63 -4.41
C THR A 125 -20.88 -12.04 -3.85
N ALA A 126 -19.76 -12.61 -3.37
CA ALA A 126 -19.74 -13.93 -2.76
C ALA A 126 -19.07 -13.85 -1.39
N TRP A 127 -19.74 -14.37 -0.36
CA TRP A 127 -19.21 -14.37 1.00
C TRP A 127 -17.86 -15.10 1.08
N ASP A 128 -16.90 -14.46 1.75
CA ASP A 128 -15.63 -15.05 2.12
C ASP A 128 -15.67 -15.50 3.59
N PRO A 129 -15.86 -16.80 3.88
CA PRO A 129 -15.89 -17.30 5.24
C PRO A 129 -14.51 -17.30 5.93
N THR A 130 -13.42 -17.06 5.20
CA THR A 130 -12.04 -17.00 5.73
C THR A 130 -11.68 -15.63 6.32
N SER A 131 -12.58 -14.65 6.19
CA SER A 131 -12.48 -13.35 6.83
C SER A 131 -13.70 -13.06 7.69
N TYR A 132 -13.48 -12.44 8.84
CA TYR A 132 -14.54 -12.23 9.81
C TYR A 132 -15.46 -11.05 9.43
N ALA A 133 -16.78 -11.25 9.58
CA ALA A 133 -17.74 -10.14 9.52
C ALA A 133 -17.58 -9.24 10.76
N PHE A 134 -17.83 -7.96 10.60
CA PHE A 134 -17.63 -6.97 11.64
C PHE A 134 -18.71 -5.89 11.60
N ILE A 135 -18.87 -5.13 12.69
CA ILE A 135 -19.83 -4.04 12.78
C ILE A 135 -19.11 -2.69 12.67
N LYS A 136 -19.56 -1.88 11.73
CA LYS A 136 -19.14 -0.49 11.54
C LYS A 136 -20.35 0.43 11.71
N GLY A 137 -20.38 1.19 12.80
CA GLY A 137 -21.54 1.97 13.17
C GLY A 137 -22.77 1.10 13.45
N LYS A 138 -23.81 1.20 12.62
CA LYS A 138 -25.04 0.39 12.70
C LYS A 138 -25.16 -0.65 11.58
N THR A 139 -24.05 -0.98 10.91
CA THR A 139 -24.03 -1.86 9.75
C THR A 139 -23.15 -3.07 10.00
N LEU A 140 -23.67 -4.25 9.77
CA LEU A 140 -22.91 -5.49 9.68
C LEU A 140 -22.21 -5.53 8.32
N CYS A 141 -20.89 -5.49 8.32
CA CYS A 141 -20.05 -5.61 7.13
C CYS A 141 -19.60 -7.05 6.96
N ILE A 142 -19.92 -7.64 5.83
CA ILE A 142 -19.62 -9.03 5.49
C ILE A 142 -18.56 -9.04 4.40
N PRO A 143 -17.32 -9.51 4.67
CA PRO A 143 -16.28 -9.60 3.66
C PRO A 143 -16.67 -10.49 2.50
N THR A 144 -16.58 -9.99 1.27
CA THR A 144 -16.96 -10.69 0.05
C THR A 144 -15.96 -10.51 -1.07
N ALA A 145 -15.95 -11.46 -1.99
CA ALA A 145 -15.44 -11.31 -3.34
C ALA A 145 -16.47 -10.60 -4.22
N PHE A 146 -16.03 -9.98 -5.32
CA PHE A 146 -16.91 -9.33 -6.29
C PHE A 146 -16.51 -9.71 -7.72
N CYS A 147 -17.50 -10.12 -8.53
CA CYS A 147 -17.30 -10.47 -9.92
C CYS A 147 -18.38 -9.89 -10.85
N SER A 148 -18.06 -9.83 -12.14
CA SER A 148 -18.98 -9.44 -13.19
C SER A 148 -20.08 -10.50 -13.40
N TYR A 149 -21.10 -10.19 -14.21
CA TYR A 149 -22.10 -11.16 -14.64
C TYR A 149 -21.50 -12.41 -15.29
N GLY A 150 -20.44 -12.24 -16.05
CA GLY A 150 -19.67 -13.34 -16.66
C GLY A 150 -18.74 -14.11 -15.72
N GLY A 151 -18.67 -13.75 -14.42
CA GLY A 151 -17.86 -14.44 -13.41
C GLY A 151 -16.39 -13.97 -13.33
N HIS A 152 -15.99 -12.94 -14.07
CA HIS A 152 -14.64 -12.37 -13.97
C HIS A 152 -14.47 -11.54 -12.71
N ALA A 153 -13.34 -11.69 -12.03
CA ALA A 153 -13.02 -10.96 -10.83
C ALA A 153 -12.86 -9.44 -11.11
N LEU A 154 -13.69 -8.63 -10.45
CA LEU A 154 -13.66 -7.16 -10.49
C LEU A 154 -13.19 -6.54 -9.17
N ASP A 155 -12.54 -7.34 -8.32
CA ASP A 155 -12.04 -6.96 -7.01
C ASP A 155 -10.57 -7.33 -6.84
N LYS A 156 -10.02 -6.99 -5.66
CA LYS A 156 -8.66 -7.35 -5.27
C LYS A 156 -8.61 -8.64 -4.43
N LYS A 157 -9.71 -9.00 -3.75
CA LYS A 157 -9.75 -10.16 -2.86
C LYS A 157 -9.72 -11.49 -3.62
N THR A 158 -10.46 -11.62 -4.71
CA THR A 158 -10.52 -12.87 -5.50
C THR A 158 -9.12 -13.31 -5.98
N PRO A 159 -8.34 -12.47 -6.67
CA PRO A 159 -7.00 -12.87 -7.06
C PRO A 159 -6.03 -13.04 -5.87
N LEU A 160 -6.25 -12.33 -4.75
CA LEU A 160 -5.48 -12.54 -3.53
C LEU A 160 -5.68 -13.96 -2.99
N LEU A 161 -6.93 -14.40 -2.84
CA LEU A 161 -7.25 -15.75 -2.38
C LEU A 161 -6.71 -16.83 -3.34
N ARG A 162 -6.85 -16.61 -4.66
CA ARG A 162 -6.29 -17.51 -5.69
C ARG A 162 -4.76 -17.60 -5.59
N SER A 163 -4.05 -16.49 -5.33
CA SER A 163 -2.59 -16.49 -5.17
C SER A 163 -2.14 -17.21 -3.90
N MET A 164 -2.89 -17.07 -2.81
CA MET A 164 -2.63 -17.81 -1.56
C MET A 164 -2.82 -19.32 -1.76
N GLU A 165 -3.83 -19.73 -2.52
CA GLU A 165 -4.06 -21.15 -2.83
C GLU A 165 -2.98 -21.71 -3.78
N ALA A 166 -2.52 -20.93 -4.76
CA ALA A 166 -1.40 -21.31 -5.61
C ALA A 166 -0.12 -21.54 -4.78
N LEU A 167 0.19 -20.64 -3.87
CA LEU A 167 1.33 -20.77 -2.95
C LEU A 167 1.20 -22.00 -2.05
N ASN A 168 0.02 -22.19 -1.44
CA ASN A 168 -0.29 -23.36 -0.62
C ASN A 168 -0.02 -24.67 -1.36
N LYS A 169 -0.56 -24.81 -2.57
CA LYS A 169 -0.41 -26.00 -3.40
C LYS A 169 1.06 -26.35 -3.66
N GLN A 170 1.88 -25.39 -4.02
CA GLN A 170 3.27 -25.65 -4.36
C GLN A 170 4.15 -25.84 -3.11
N ALA A 171 3.89 -25.10 -2.05
CA ALA A 171 4.61 -25.26 -0.78
C ALA A 171 4.36 -26.65 -0.14
N LEU A 172 3.14 -27.17 -0.23
CA LEU A 172 2.81 -28.53 0.24
C LEU A 172 3.55 -29.61 -0.55
N ARG A 173 3.75 -29.46 -1.87
CA ARG A 173 4.57 -30.37 -2.67
C ARG A 173 6.00 -30.44 -2.14
N ILE A 174 6.59 -29.27 -1.86
CA ILE A 174 7.94 -29.19 -1.29
C ILE A 174 8.01 -29.85 0.09
N LEU A 175 7.07 -29.54 0.99
CA LEU A 175 7.07 -30.11 2.34
C LEU A 175 6.97 -31.63 2.35
N ARG A 176 6.20 -32.21 1.44
CA ARG A 176 6.12 -33.67 1.26
C ARG A 176 7.45 -34.29 0.85
N LEU A 177 8.23 -33.61 0.02
CA LEU A 177 9.58 -34.05 -0.37
C LEU A 177 10.56 -34.09 0.83
N PHE A 178 10.32 -33.25 1.83
CA PHE A 178 11.04 -33.29 3.11
C PHE A 178 10.40 -34.27 4.13
N GLY A 179 9.45 -35.11 3.70
CA GLY A 179 8.79 -36.10 4.55
C GLY A 179 7.74 -35.52 5.51
N ASN A 180 7.30 -34.29 5.31
CA ASN A 180 6.27 -33.66 6.15
C ASN A 180 4.89 -33.81 5.50
N ASP A 181 4.25 -34.95 5.75
CA ASP A 181 2.89 -35.27 5.29
C ASP A 181 1.79 -34.79 6.23
N SER A 182 2.17 -34.30 7.44
CA SER A 182 1.22 -33.88 8.48
C SER A 182 0.63 -32.50 8.23
N VAL A 183 1.35 -31.63 7.53
CA VAL A 183 0.90 -30.28 7.17
C VAL A 183 -0.19 -30.35 6.11
N LYS A 184 -1.33 -29.75 6.42
CA LYS A 184 -2.49 -29.70 5.50
C LYS A 184 -2.57 -28.39 4.73
N ARG A 185 -2.05 -27.29 5.30
CA ARG A 185 -2.11 -25.98 4.70
C ARG A 185 -0.85 -25.15 4.98
N VAL A 186 -0.43 -24.40 3.97
CA VAL A 186 0.60 -23.37 4.08
C VAL A 186 -0.06 -22.03 3.72
N THR A 187 0.17 -21.01 4.53
CA THR A 187 -0.47 -19.69 4.36
C THR A 187 0.60 -18.61 4.43
N SER A 188 0.47 -17.60 3.58
CA SER A 188 1.23 -16.36 3.74
C SER A 188 0.65 -15.50 4.85
N SER A 189 1.50 -14.81 5.56
CA SER A 189 1.15 -13.86 6.62
C SER A 189 1.79 -12.50 6.33
N VAL A 190 1.10 -11.43 6.75
CA VAL A 190 1.56 -10.05 6.51
C VAL A 190 1.29 -9.17 7.73
N GLY A 191 2.26 -8.30 8.03
CA GLY A 191 2.10 -7.17 8.95
C GLY A 191 2.46 -5.89 8.21
N PRO A 192 1.48 -5.13 7.68
CA PRO A 192 1.75 -3.88 6.97
C PRO A 192 1.89 -2.73 7.97
N GLU A 193 3.01 -2.02 7.92
CA GLU A 193 3.23 -0.77 8.66
C GLU A 193 2.60 0.37 7.86
N GLN A 194 1.78 1.21 8.49
CA GLN A 194 1.04 2.27 7.83
C GLN A 194 1.59 3.64 8.22
N GLU A 195 2.27 4.29 7.29
CA GLU A 195 2.68 5.69 7.44
C GLU A 195 1.57 6.65 6.97
N TYR A 196 1.48 7.82 7.59
CA TYR A 196 0.47 8.84 7.28
C TYR A 196 0.87 10.23 7.79
N PHE A 197 0.24 11.28 7.23
CA PHE A 197 0.39 12.64 7.75
C PHE A 197 -0.89 13.11 8.45
N LEU A 198 -0.74 13.92 9.47
CA LEU A 198 -1.84 14.61 10.15
C LEU A 198 -1.67 16.13 10.03
N ILE A 199 -2.68 16.78 9.45
CA ILE A 199 -2.75 18.25 9.37
C ILE A 199 -4.07 18.73 9.95
N THR A 200 -4.16 20.04 10.28
CA THR A 200 -5.43 20.59 10.77
C THR A 200 -6.46 20.68 9.65
N LYS A 201 -7.72 20.35 9.97
CA LYS A 201 -8.81 20.43 9.01
C LYS A 201 -9.01 21.85 8.47
N GLU A 202 -8.82 22.86 9.31
CA GLU A 202 -8.93 24.28 8.92
C GLU A 202 -7.98 24.62 7.76
N MET A 203 -6.71 24.18 7.81
CA MET A 203 -5.74 24.44 6.75
C MET A 203 -6.01 23.58 5.51
N TYR A 204 -6.44 22.33 5.69
CA TYR A 204 -6.83 21.44 4.60
C TYR A 204 -7.99 22.04 3.78
N ASP A 205 -9.01 22.57 4.44
CA ASP A 205 -10.18 23.14 3.77
C ASP A 205 -9.84 24.37 2.89
N GLN A 206 -8.72 25.03 3.14
CA GLN A 206 -8.20 26.17 2.39
C GLN A 206 -7.31 25.77 1.20
N ARG A 207 -7.05 24.47 1.00
CA ARG A 207 -6.15 23.96 -0.03
C ARG A 207 -6.91 23.09 -1.05
N PRO A 208 -7.32 23.64 -2.21
CA PRO A 208 -8.00 22.86 -3.25
C PRO A 208 -7.20 21.62 -3.72
N ASP A 209 -5.89 21.75 -3.86
CA ASP A 209 -5.01 20.64 -4.22
C ASP A 209 -5.09 19.47 -3.22
N LEU A 210 -5.01 19.72 -1.92
CA LEU A 210 -5.20 18.66 -0.91
C LEU A 210 -6.59 18.03 -0.97
N ARG A 211 -7.63 18.83 -1.21
CA ARG A 211 -9.03 18.35 -1.27
C ARG A 211 -9.32 17.49 -2.49
N PHE A 212 -8.76 17.85 -3.66
CA PHE A 212 -9.03 17.13 -4.90
C PHE A 212 -8.04 16.01 -5.20
N THR A 213 -6.78 16.16 -4.76
CA THR A 213 -5.70 15.24 -5.15
C THR A 213 -5.03 14.52 -3.99
N GLY A 214 -5.28 14.94 -2.75
CA GLY A 214 -4.64 14.39 -1.54
C GLY A 214 -3.19 14.83 -1.34
N ARG A 215 -2.63 15.67 -2.24
CA ARG A 215 -1.27 16.21 -2.14
C ARG A 215 -1.22 17.70 -2.47
N THR A 216 -0.18 18.36 -2.00
CA THR A 216 0.11 19.75 -2.39
C THR A 216 0.71 19.79 -3.78
N LEU A 217 0.11 20.57 -4.67
CA LEU A 217 0.62 20.81 -6.03
C LEU A 217 1.58 22.01 -6.07
N PHE A 218 1.46 22.91 -5.09
CA PHE A 218 2.31 24.08 -4.86
C PHE A 218 2.77 24.13 -3.42
N GLY A 219 3.92 24.74 -3.18
CA GLY A 219 4.44 25.00 -1.84
C GLY A 219 5.95 25.17 -1.84
N ALA A 220 6.40 26.37 -1.48
CA ALA A 220 7.81 26.68 -1.31
C ALA A 220 8.38 25.96 -0.09
N LYS A 221 9.69 25.64 -0.13
CA LYS A 221 10.39 25.05 1.01
C LYS A 221 10.30 25.96 2.24
N PRO A 222 9.82 25.46 3.39
CA PRO A 222 9.75 26.25 4.62
C PRO A 222 11.16 26.50 5.19
N PRO A 223 11.34 27.49 6.07
CA PRO A 223 12.62 27.76 6.74
C PRO A 223 13.17 26.58 7.54
N LYS A 224 12.27 25.74 8.07
CA LYS A 224 12.56 24.48 8.73
C LYS A 224 11.72 23.36 8.11
N GLY A 225 12.37 22.28 7.73
CA GLY A 225 11.76 21.01 7.30
C GLY A 225 12.11 19.90 8.30
N GLN A 226 12.81 18.88 7.82
CA GLN A 226 13.24 17.70 8.59
C GLN A 226 14.74 17.67 8.88
N GLU A 227 15.46 18.79 8.68
CA GLU A 227 16.93 18.85 8.71
C GLU A 227 17.53 18.50 10.08
N MET A 228 16.75 18.59 11.15
CA MET A 228 17.21 18.32 12.52
C MET A 228 16.91 16.90 12.99
N ASP A 229 16.14 16.12 12.22
CA ASP A 229 15.63 14.80 12.59
C ASP A 229 14.92 14.76 13.97
N ASP A 230 14.45 15.94 14.42
CA ASP A 230 13.91 16.15 15.77
C ASP A 230 12.42 15.73 15.90
N HIS A 231 11.77 15.34 14.82
CA HIS A 231 10.41 14.82 14.85
C HIS A 231 10.37 13.33 15.18
N TYR A 232 11.20 12.51 14.54
CA TYR A 232 11.23 11.06 14.76
C TYR A 232 11.49 10.67 16.22
N PHE A 233 12.46 11.29 16.87
CA PHE A 233 12.78 11.11 18.29
C PHE A 233 12.06 12.09 19.21
N GLY A 234 11.15 12.90 18.67
CA GLY A 234 10.38 13.88 19.41
C GLY A 234 9.25 13.26 20.23
N VAL A 235 8.73 14.03 21.16
CA VAL A 235 7.53 13.67 21.93
C VAL A 235 6.31 13.72 21.03
N ILE A 236 5.43 12.73 21.14
CA ILE A 236 4.13 12.76 20.46
C ILE A 236 3.32 13.92 21.03
N LYS A 237 2.87 14.82 20.16
CA LYS A 237 2.10 16.00 20.54
C LYS A 237 0.76 15.62 21.17
N PRO A 238 0.23 16.36 22.15
CA PRO A 238 -0.99 15.97 22.89
C PRO A 238 -2.20 15.69 21.99
N ARG A 239 -2.43 16.51 20.97
CA ARG A 239 -3.55 16.31 20.03
C ARG A 239 -3.37 15.06 19.16
N VAL A 240 -2.14 14.74 18.79
CA VAL A 240 -1.79 13.51 18.06
C VAL A 240 -1.95 12.29 18.98
N ALA A 241 -1.49 12.38 20.23
CA ALA A 241 -1.66 11.30 21.20
C ALA A 241 -3.14 10.97 21.45
N ALA A 242 -4.00 11.98 21.57
CA ALA A 242 -5.45 11.77 21.71
C ALA A 242 -6.08 11.10 20.46
N PHE A 243 -5.63 11.47 19.28
CA PHE A 243 -6.02 10.79 18.02
C PHE A 243 -5.57 9.33 18.02
N MET A 244 -4.32 9.04 18.37
CA MET A 244 -3.75 7.69 18.41
C MET A 244 -4.48 6.80 19.43
N GLU A 245 -4.79 7.33 20.61
CA GLU A 245 -5.54 6.62 21.65
C GLU A 245 -6.93 6.19 21.16
N GLU A 246 -7.70 7.12 20.56
CA GLU A 246 -9.02 6.81 20.01
C GLU A 246 -8.93 5.84 18.82
N LEU A 247 -7.92 6.01 17.96
CA LEU A 247 -7.67 5.13 16.82
C LEU A 247 -7.43 3.69 17.29
N ASN A 248 -6.58 3.50 18.30
CA ASN A 248 -6.31 2.19 18.87
C ASN A 248 -7.58 1.54 19.40
N ASP A 249 -8.39 2.27 20.16
CA ASP A 249 -9.65 1.79 20.73
C ASP A 249 -10.64 1.30 19.64
N GLU A 250 -10.78 2.09 18.55
CA GLU A 250 -11.64 1.71 17.43
C GLU A 250 -11.11 0.48 16.69
N LEU A 251 -9.80 0.41 16.45
CA LEU A 251 -9.15 -0.72 15.78
C LEU A 251 -9.22 -2.01 16.63
N TRP A 252 -8.98 -1.92 17.94
CA TRP A 252 -9.05 -3.07 18.85
C TRP A 252 -10.47 -3.64 18.95
N LYS A 253 -11.52 -2.82 18.95
CA LYS A 253 -12.92 -3.28 18.86
C LYS A 253 -13.19 -4.08 17.59
N LEU A 254 -12.52 -3.72 16.49
CA LEU A 254 -12.57 -4.42 15.21
C LEU A 254 -11.60 -5.61 15.09
N GLY A 255 -10.94 -5.99 16.20
CA GLY A 255 -10.02 -7.13 16.23
C GLY A 255 -8.69 -6.90 15.52
N ILE A 256 -8.39 -5.65 15.15
CA ILE A 256 -7.13 -5.27 14.51
C ILE A 256 -6.06 -5.10 15.58
N LEU A 257 -4.96 -5.85 15.44
CA LEU A 257 -3.86 -5.89 16.42
C LEU A 257 -2.90 -4.70 16.23
N ALA A 258 -3.43 -3.46 16.24
CA ALA A 258 -2.62 -2.25 16.28
C ALA A 258 -1.74 -2.27 17.54
N LYS A 259 -0.42 -2.10 17.39
CA LYS A 259 0.52 -2.30 18.49
C LYS A 259 1.50 -1.15 18.68
N THR A 260 2.06 -0.62 17.61
CA THR A 260 3.12 0.39 17.69
C THR A 260 2.70 1.64 16.96
N GLU A 261 2.87 2.78 17.59
CA GLU A 261 2.67 4.09 17.01
C GLU A 261 3.82 5.00 17.40
N HIS A 262 4.31 5.78 16.45
CA HIS A 262 5.38 6.75 16.69
C HIS A 262 5.37 7.86 15.64
N ASN A 263 6.19 8.89 15.87
CA ASN A 263 6.46 9.92 14.88
C ASN A 263 7.40 9.38 13.81
N GLU A 264 7.19 9.80 12.56
CA GLU A 264 8.11 9.58 11.44
C GLU A 264 9.05 10.79 11.23
N VAL A 265 9.97 10.67 10.26
CA VAL A 265 11.04 11.66 10.05
C VAL A 265 10.49 13.01 9.60
N ALA A 266 9.52 13.03 8.67
CA ALA A 266 8.95 14.30 8.23
C ALA A 266 8.07 14.93 9.30
N PRO A 267 8.08 16.26 9.45
CA PRO A 267 7.13 16.95 10.34
C PRO A 267 5.68 16.58 10.00
N ALA A 268 4.85 16.37 11.01
CA ALA A 268 3.45 15.94 10.91
C ALA A 268 3.23 14.51 10.37
N GLN A 269 4.30 13.73 10.21
CA GLN A 269 4.23 12.33 9.76
C GLN A 269 4.28 11.37 10.95
N HIS A 270 3.52 10.29 10.87
CA HIS A 270 3.39 9.26 11.91
C HIS A 270 3.26 7.88 11.26
N GLU A 271 3.45 6.82 12.06
CA GLU A 271 3.29 5.43 11.64
C GLU A 271 2.46 4.65 12.66
N LEU A 272 1.69 3.68 12.13
CA LEU A 272 1.03 2.63 12.90
C LEU A 272 1.47 1.28 12.37
N ALA A 273 1.99 0.41 13.25
CA ALA A 273 2.39 -0.95 12.91
C ALA A 273 1.53 -1.98 13.66
N PRO A 274 0.80 -2.86 12.96
CA PRO A 274 0.04 -3.94 13.56
C PRO A 274 0.90 -5.19 13.75
N ILE A 275 0.45 -6.11 14.59
CA ILE A 275 0.94 -7.49 14.58
C ILE A 275 0.43 -8.17 13.32
N TYR A 276 1.26 -9.00 12.69
CA TYR A 276 0.93 -9.73 11.47
C TYR A 276 -0.21 -10.74 11.69
N THR A 277 -0.94 -11.01 10.62
CA THR A 277 -1.94 -12.09 10.53
C THR A 277 -1.92 -12.70 9.12
N THR A 278 -2.83 -13.64 8.82
CA THR A 278 -2.94 -14.20 7.46
C THR A 278 -3.18 -13.10 6.43
N THR A 279 -2.59 -13.23 5.27
CA THR A 279 -2.58 -12.17 4.25
C THR A 279 -3.97 -11.68 3.89
N ASN A 280 -4.98 -12.56 3.83
CA ASN A 280 -6.36 -12.18 3.56
C ASN A 280 -6.92 -11.26 4.66
N ILE A 281 -6.81 -11.67 5.92
CA ILE A 281 -7.28 -10.88 7.07
C ILE A 281 -6.47 -9.58 7.20
N ALA A 282 -5.14 -9.64 7.05
CA ALA A 282 -4.29 -8.45 7.09
C ALA A 282 -4.68 -7.41 6.04
N THR A 283 -5.09 -7.86 4.86
CA THR A 283 -5.53 -6.98 3.77
C THR A 283 -6.85 -6.29 4.12
N ASP A 284 -7.82 -7.02 4.63
CA ASP A 284 -9.09 -6.45 5.10
C ASP A 284 -8.84 -5.47 6.27
N HIS A 285 -8.01 -5.84 7.23
CA HIS A 285 -7.63 -5.00 8.35
C HIS A 285 -6.95 -3.71 7.91
N ASN A 286 -6.04 -3.75 6.93
CA ASN A 286 -5.37 -2.55 6.45
C ASN A 286 -6.34 -1.58 5.73
N GLN A 287 -7.29 -2.11 4.94
CA GLN A 287 -8.34 -1.28 4.33
C GLN A 287 -9.20 -0.60 5.39
N LEU A 288 -9.61 -1.33 6.44
CA LEU A 288 -10.33 -0.76 7.58
C LEU A 288 -9.49 0.27 8.34
N THR A 289 -8.23 -0.01 8.58
CA THR A 289 -7.32 0.91 9.26
C THR A 289 -7.26 2.25 8.54
N MET A 290 -7.09 2.26 7.21
CA MET A 290 -7.09 3.49 6.42
C MET A 290 -8.39 4.28 6.55
N GLU A 291 -9.53 3.61 6.50
CA GLU A 291 -10.85 4.24 6.65
C GLU A 291 -11.04 4.82 8.06
N ILE A 292 -10.70 4.05 9.11
CA ILE A 292 -10.86 4.47 10.50
C ILE A 292 -9.93 5.62 10.85
N MET A 293 -8.68 5.61 10.38
CA MET A 293 -7.75 6.73 10.54
C MET A 293 -8.34 8.05 10.06
N GLN A 294 -8.94 8.06 8.87
CA GLN A 294 -9.57 9.28 8.33
C GLN A 294 -10.78 9.72 9.16
N LYS A 295 -11.62 8.77 9.61
CA LYS A 295 -12.78 9.06 10.45
C LYS A 295 -12.39 9.60 11.82
N VAL A 296 -11.44 8.99 12.48
CA VAL A 296 -10.96 9.42 13.80
C VAL A 296 -10.26 10.79 13.70
N ALA A 297 -9.41 10.99 12.68
CA ALA A 297 -8.78 12.29 12.45
C ALA A 297 -9.82 13.41 12.34
N SER A 298 -10.91 13.19 11.61
CA SER A 298 -12.00 14.16 11.48
C SER A 298 -12.64 14.53 12.82
N ARG A 299 -12.80 13.57 13.74
CA ARG A 299 -13.34 13.84 15.11
C ARG A 299 -12.43 14.75 15.93
N HIS A 300 -11.12 14.68 15.69
CA HIS A 300 -10.10 15.52 16.33
C HIS A 300 -9.85 16.85 15.60
N GLY A 301 -10.67 17.20 14.58
CA GLY A 301 -10.45 18.38 13.75
C GLY A 301 -9.14 18.30 12.95
N LEU A 302 -8.68 17.09 12.66
CA LEU A 302 -7.52 16.76 11.83
C LEU A 302 -7.97 16.14 10.52
N VAL A 303 -7.04 16.07 9.57
CA VAL A 303 -7.16 15.29 8.34
C VAL A 303 -5.98 14.35 8.25
N CYS A 304 -6.25 13.05 8.07
CA CYS A 304 -5.25 12.03 7.82
C CYS A 304 -5.00 11.94 6.32
N LEU A 305 -3.80 12.30 5.88
CA LEU A 305 -3.37 12.20 4.50
C LEU A 305 -2.67 10.86 4.29
N LEU A 306 -3.23 10.05 3.40
CA LEU A 306 -2.70 8.74 3.02
C LEU A 306 -1.99 8.77 1.67
N HIS A 307 -1.87 9.94 1.03
CA HIS A 307 -1.11 10.07 -0.21
C HIS A 307 0.37 9.79 0.03
N GLU A 308 1.04 9.18 -0.94
CA GLU A 308 2.44 8.76 -0.85
C GLU A 308 3.42 9.93 -0.73
N LYS A 309 3.08 11.08 -1.31
CA LYS A 309 3.93 12.28 -1.32
C LYS A 309 3.08 13.55 -1.16
N PRO A 310 2.49 13.79 0.03
CA PRO A 310 1.63 14.96 0.22
C PRO A 310 2.41 16.27 0.18
N PHE A 311 3.71 16.23 0.50
CA PHE A 311 4.59 17.40 0.54
C PHE A 311 5.89 17.12 -0.19
N ALA A 312 6.28 17.97 -1.13
CA ALA A 312 7.57 17.88 -1.79
C ALA A 312 8.71 18.29 -0.83
N GLY A 313 9.90 17.71 -1.01
CA GLY A 313 11.09 18.07 -0.27
C GLY A 313 11.22 17.49 1.15
N VAL A 314 10.24 16.71 1.60
CA VAL A 314 10.29 15.92 2.85
C VAL A 314 9.97 14.45 2.55
N ASN A 315 10.17 13.55 3.51
CA ASN A 315 9.85 12.12 3.33
C ASN A 315 8.40 11.92 2.89
N GLY A 316 8.19 10.94 2.02
CA GLY A 316 6.86 10.45 1.67
C GLY A 316 6.41 9.33 2.60
N SER A 317 5.16 8.89 2.45
CA SER A 317 4.55 7.82 3.23
C SER A 317 4.39 6.54 2.42
N GLY A 318 4.79 5.44 3.00
CA GLY A 318 4.65 4.10 2.43
C GLY A 318 3.97 3.12 3.35
N LYS A 319 4.06 1.84 2.96
CA LYS A 319 3.74 0.68 3.79
C LYS A 319 4.88 -0.31 3.68
N HIS A 320 5.47 -0.68 4.80
CA HIS A 320 6.39 -1.80 4.81
C HIS A 320 5.59 -3.09 4.93
N ASN A 321 5.56 -3.88 3.86
CA ASN A 321 4.80 -5.12 3.79
C ASN A 321 5.66 -6.27 4.30
N ASN A 322 5.57 -6.55 5.60
CA ASN A 322 6.31 -7.63 6.27
C ASN A 322 5.65 -8.98 5.94
N TRP A 323 6.19 -9.69 4.95
CA TRP A 323 5.63 -10.93 4.41
C TRP A 323 6.42 -12.16 4.85
N SER A 324 5.70 -13.23 5.23
CA SER A 324 6.26 -14.54 5.53
C SER A 324 5.30 -15.67 5.15
N ILE A 325 5.75 -16.91 5.27
CA ILE A 325 4.94 -18.12 5.02
C ILE A 325 5.07 -19.08 6.18
N ALA A 326 3.96 -19.68 6.57
CA ALA A 326 3.92 -20.64 7.68
C ALA A 326 2.94 -21.79 7.41
N THR A 327 3.19 -22.91 8.06
CA THR A 327 2.30 -24.07 8.08
C THR A 327 1.11 -23.83 9.02
N ASP A 328 0.07 -24.64 8.88
CA ASP A 328 -1.09 -24.70 9.80
C ASP A 328 -0.70 -25.07 11.25
N ALA A 329 0.46 -25.71 11.45
CA ALA A 329 1.05 -25.96 12.76
C ALA A 329 1.85 -24.76 13.33
N GLY A 330 1.91 -23.63 12.61
CA GLY A 330 2.61 -22.42 13.03
C GLY A 330 4.13 -22.42 12.77
N GLN A 331 4.66 -23.40 12.05
CA GLN A 331 6.06 -23.39 11.63
C GLN A 331 6.29 -22.35 10.55
N ASN A 332 7.13 -21.36 10.83
CA ASN A 332 7.56 -20.37 9.83
C ASN A 332 8.63 -20.98 8.91
N LEU A 333 8.36 -21.03 7.60
CA LEU A 333 9.22 -21.65 6.59
C LEU A 333 10.40 -20.76 6.18
N LEU A 334 10.38 -19.49 6.55
CA LEU A 334 11.48 -18.53 6.37
C LEU A 334 12.30 -18.33 7.65
N SER A 335 12.12 -19.17 8.65
CA SER A 335 12.95 -19.17 9.87
C SER A 335 14.26 -19.92 9.63
N PRO A 336 15.44 -19.25 9.70
CA PRO A 336 16.72 -19.88 9.45
C PRO A 336 17.10 -20.90 10.54
N GLY A 337 16.50 -20.80 11.75
CA GLY A 337 16.88 -21.63 12.89
C GLY A 337 18.22 -21.22 13.48
N ALA A 338 18.81 -22.11 14.28
CA ALA A 338 20.09 -21.84 14.94
C ALA A 338 21.29 -22.01 14.00
N THR A 339 21.16 -22.85 12.98
CA THR A 339 22.21 -23.18 12.00
C THR A 339 21.65 -23.05 10.58
N PRO A 340 21.58 -21.82 10.03
CA PRO A 340 21.00 -21.57 8.70
C PRO A 340 21.62 -22.43 7.58
N TYR A 341 22.93 -22.65 7.63
CA TYR A 341 23.66 -23.45 6.64
C TYR A 341 23.20 -24.91 6.57
N GLU A 342 22.79 -25.50 7.70
CA GLU A 342 22.34 -26.88 7.79
C GLU A 342 20.83 -27.03 7.56
N ASN A 343 20.08 -25.93 7.52
CA ASN A 343 18.62 -25.95 7.34
C ASN A 343 18.25 -25.95 5.85
N ALA A 344 18.34 -27.13 5.23
CA ALA A 344 18.09 -27.29 3.80
C ALA A 344 16.67 -26.87 3.37
N GLN A 345 15.64 -27.11 4.21
CA GLN A 345 14.28 -26.66 3.94
C GLN A 345 14.20 -25.13 3.91
N PHE A 346 14.76 -24.44 4.91
CA PHE A 346 14.82 -22.97 4.92
C PHE A 346 15.56 -22.44 3.68
N LEU A 347 16.72 -23.02 3.35
CA LEU A 347 17.52 -22.60 2.18
C LEU A 347 16.76 -22.77 0.87
N LEU A 348 15.95 -23.82 0.73
CA LEU A 348 15.11 -24.00 -0.44
C LEU A 348 14.07 -22.87 -0.56
N PHE A 349 13.34 -22.57 0.54
CA PHE A 349 12.35 -21.50 0.53
C PHE A 349 12.99 -20.13 0.34
N LEU A 350 14.13 -19.86 0.94
CA LEU A 350 14.91 -18.63 0.73
C LEU A 350 15.30 -18.48 -0.76
N CYS A 351 15.86 -19.53 -1.36
CA CYS A 351 16.22 -19.54 -2.78
C CYS A 351 14.99 -19.36 -3.69
N ALA A 352 13.85 -19.94 -3.34
CA ALA A 352 12.61 -19.75 -4.07
C ALA A 352 12.16 -18.28 -4.07
N VAL A 353 12.29 -17.59 -2.93
CA VAL A 353 11.98 -16.15 -2.85
C VAL A 353 12.97 -15.33 -3.68
N ILE A 354 14.28 -15.61 -3.58
CA ILE A 354 15.32 -14.91 -4.37
C ILE A 354 15.03 -15.05 -5.86
N LYS A 355 14.80 -16.29 -6.32
CA LYS A 355 14.45 -16.57 -7.72
C LYS A 355 13.16 -15.86 -8.14
N ALA A 356 12.12 -15.92 -7.33
CA ALA A 356 10.82 -15.30 -7.62
C ALA A 356 10.93 -13.79 -7.79
N VAL A 357 11.68 -13.13 -6.89
CA VAL A 357 11.87 -11.68 -6.93
C VAL A 357 12.70 -11.27 -8.14
N ASP A 358 13.72 -12.05 -8.50
CA ASP A 358 14.56 -11.78 -9.67
C ASP A 358 13.80 -11.99 -10.99
N ASP A 359 13.15 -13.13 -11.18
CA ASP A 359 12.43 -13.44 -12.41
C ASP A 359 11.24 -12.52 -12.68
N TYR A 360 10.61 -11.99 -11.61
CA TYR A 360 9.38 -11.20 -11.65
C TYR A 360 9.51 -9.80 -11.03
N GLN A 361 10.69 -9.16 -11.16
CA GLN A 361 10.95 -7.77 -10.73
C GLN A 361 9.90 -6.81 -11.30
N ASP A 362 9.53 -7.01 -12.56
CA ASP A 362 8.49 -6.24 -13.27
C ASP A 362 7.13 -6.34 -12.58
N LEU A 363 6.66 -7.54 -12.23
CA LEU A 363 5.39 -7.72 -11.51
C LEU A 363 5.41 -7.09 -10.12
N LEU A 364 6.53 -7.18 -9.41
CA LEU A 364 6.67 -6.52 -8.10
C LEU A 364 6.62 -4.99 -8.25
N ARG A 365 7.28 -4.42 -9.25
CA ARG A 365 7.18 -2.98 -9.53
C ARG A 365 5.77 -2.57 -9.95
N ILE A 366 5.11 -3.34 -10.82
CA ILE A 366 3.73 -3.13 -11.26
C ILE A 366 2.77 -3.16 -10.07
N SER A 367 2.98 -4.05 -9.11
CA SER A 367 2.11 -4.21 -7.94
C SER A 367 2.00 -2.97 -7.07
N VAL A 368 2.93 -2.05 -7.19
CA VAL A 368 3.02 -0.79 -6.43
C VAL A 368 2.93 0.46 -7.33
N ALA A 369 2.56 0.26 -8.60
CA ALA A 369 2.50 1.33 -9.60
C ALA A 369 1.24 2.18 -9.43
N THR A 370 1.42 3.43 -9.04
CA THR A 370 0.39 4.46 -8.97
C THR A 370 1.02 5.83 -9.20
N ALA A 371 0.24 6.80 -9.65
CA ALA A 371 0.69 8.18 -9.81
C ALA A 371 1.32 8.75 -8.51
N GLY A 372 0.68 8.50 -7.37
CA GLY A 372 1.19 8.93 -6.06
C GLY A 372 2.52 8.31 -5.70
N ASN A 373 2.67 7.00 -5.90
CA ASN A 373 3.88 6.29 -5.55
C ASN A 373 5.06 6.56 -6.50
N ASP A 374 4.79 6.93 -7.75
CA ASP A 374 5.83 7.39 -8.68
C ASP A 374 6.52 8.67 -8.19
N HIS A 375 5.81 9.54 -7.44
CA HIS A 375 6.40 10.72 -6.80
C HIS A 375 7.24 10.37 -5.55
N ARG A 376 7.00 9.22 -4.93
CA ARG A 376 7.68 8.78 -3.69
C ARG A 376 8.94 7.97 -4.00
N LEU A 377 8.88 6.98 -4.88
CA LEU A 377 9.99 6.05 -5.15
C LEU A 377 11.24 6.77 -5.65
N GLY A 378 12.37 6.48 -4.99
CA GLY A 378 13.66 7.08 -5.29
C GLY A 378 13.82 8.53 -4.81
N ALA A 379 12.91 9.06 -3.99
CA ALA A 379 12.98 10.40 -3.43
C ALA A 379 12.92 10.36 -1.89
N ASN A 380 13.71 11.22 -1.22
CA ASN A 380 13.63 11.47 0.22
C ASN A 380 13.51 10.18 1.06
N GLU A 381 14.53 9.33 1.05
CA GLU A 381 14.62 8.07 1.81
C GLU A 381 13.64 6.97 1.40
N ALA A 382 12.92 7.10 0.29
CA ALA A 382 12.15 6.01 -0.28
C ALA A 382 13.04 5.07 -1.14
N PRO A 383 12.78 3.76 -1.18
CA PRO A 383 13.57 2.85 -2.00
C PRO A 383 13.49 3.22 -3.49
N PRO A 384 14.55 2.94 -4.28
CA PRO A 384 14.52 3.17 -5.71
C PRO A 384 13.54 2.25 -6.43
N ALA A 385 13.23 2.56 -7.70
CA ALA A 385 12.38 1.72 -8.53
C ALA A 385 13.04 0.38 -8.92
N VAL A 386 14.35 0.25 -8.77
CA VAL A 386 15.09 -1.00 -8.97
C VAL A 386 14.83 -1.94 -7.80
N VAL A 387 14.33 -3.13 -8.09
CA VAL A 387 14.11 -4.17 -7.06
C VAL A 387 15.42 -4.89 -6.81
N SER A 388 15.93 -4.84 -5.56
CA SER A 388 17.07 -5.63 -5.10
C SER A 388 16.75 -6.25 -3.74
N ILE A 389 17.48 -7.31 -3.37
CA ILE A 389 17.27 -8.05 -2.13
C ILE A 389 18.42 -7.79 -1.17
N PHE A 390 18.09 -7.42 0.07
CA PHE A 390 19.03 -7.41 1.20
C PHE A 390 18.87 -8.69 2.02
N LEU A 391 19.96 -9.38 2.30
CA LEU A 391 19.99 -10.60 3.11
C LEU A 391 20.78 -10.46 4.43
N GLY A 392 21.67 -9.49 4.50
CA GLY A 392 22.63 -9.34 5.60
C GLY A 392 23.84 -10.24 5.48
N ASP A 393 24.83 -9.97 6.32
CA ASP A 393 26.18 -10.59 6.21
C ASP A 393 26.17 -12.10 6.43
N GLU A 394 25.40 -12.59 7.41
CA GLU A 394 25.34 -14.02 7.74
C GLU A 394 24.79 -14.87 6.61
N LEU A 395 23.60 -14.52 6.09
CA LEU A 395 23.00 -15.29 5.01
C LEU A 395 23.80 -15.14 3.71
N ASN A 396 24.40 -13.98 3.48
CA ASN A 396 25.26 -13.82 2.32
C ASN A 396 26.48 -14.75 2.37
N ALA A 397 27.13 -14.86 3.54
CA ALA A 397 28.24 -15.79 3.75
C ALA A 397 27.79 -17.28 3.64
N VAL A 398 26.57 -17.60 4.10
CA VAL A 398 26.00 -18.96 3.94
C VAL A 398 25.81 -19.27 2.44
N LEU A 399 25.21 -18.36 1.67
CA LEU A 399 24.98 -18.57 0.23
C LEU A 399 26.32 -18.67 -0.52
N GLU A 400 27.32 -17.85 -0.19
CA GLU A 400 28.65 -17.91 -0.80
C GLU A 400 29.37 -19.25 -0.51
N ALA A 401 29.26 -19.73 0.72
CA ALA A 401 29.81 -21.05 1.10
C ALA A 401 29.16 -22.20 0.31
N ILE A 402 27.86 -22.15 0.09
CA ILE A 402 27.13 -23.15 -0.72
C ILE A 402 27.51 -23.01 -2.20
N GLU A 403 27.59 -21.80 -2.72
CA GLU A 403 27.96 -21.54 -4.13
C GLU A 403 29.33 -22.09 -4.47
N THR A 404 30.29 -21.91 -3.55
CA THR A 404 31.70 -22.29 -3.77
C THR A 404 32.04 -23.66 -3.22
N ASP A 405 31.08 -24.37 -2.64
CA ASP A 405 31.24 -25.69 -2.00
C ASP A 405 32.35 -25.67 -0.91
N THR A 406 32.38 -24.59 -0.12
CA THR A 406 33.35 -24.38 0.95
C THR A 406 32.68 -24.49 2.33
N PRO A 407 33.41 -24.97 3.37
CA PRO A 407 32.84 -25.07 4.71
C PRO A 407 32.46 -23.69 5.27
N TYR A 408 31.22 -23.56 5.72
CA TYR A 408 30.77 -22.38 6.46
C TYR A 408 31.35 -22.35 7.87
N LYS A 409 32.02 -21.26 8.24
CA LYS A 409 32.72 -21.15 9.53
C LYS A 409 31.88 -20.62 10.69
N GLY A 410 30.60 -20.32 10.42
CA GLY A 410 29.71 -19.70 11.40
C GLY A 410 29.93 -18.18 11.56
N ALA A 411 28.90 -17.44 11.94
CA ALA A 411 29.02 -16.05 12.36
C ALA A 411 29.32 -16.00 13.88
N GLU A 412 30.35 -15.22 14.27
CA GLU A 412 30.58 -14.97 15.69
C GLU A 412 29.47 -14.11 16.28
N LYS A 413 28.73 -14.64 17.26
CA LYS A 413 27.75 -13.87 18.02
C LYS A 413 28.47 -12.87 18.92
N THR A 414 28.56 -11.64 18.49
CA THR A 414 29.21 -10.58 19.26
C THR A 414 28.26 -10.07 20.36
N GLN A 415 28.74 -10.15 21.61
CA GLN A 415 28.00 -9.59 22.76
C GLN A 415 28.23 -8.08 22.82
N MET A 416 27.13 -7.33 22.78
CA MET A 416 27.15 -5.86 22.95
C MET A 416 27.38 -5.50 24.41
N LYS A 417 28.44 -4.71 24.66
CA LYS A 417 28.80 -4.13 25.96
C LYS A 417 28.77 -2.63 25.85
N LEU A 418 27.81 -2.00 26.52
CA LEU A 418 27.63 -0.53 26.45
C LEU A 418 28.57 0.24 27.37
N GLY A 419 29.50 -0.45 28.07
CA GLY A 419 30.50 0.15 28.95
C GLY A 419 30.00 0.65 30.30
N VAL A 420 28.77 0.32 30.68
CA VAL A 420 28.12 0.69 31.92
C VAL A 420 27.63 -0.58 32.63
N ASP A 421 28.07 -0.87 33.87
CA ASP A 421 27.81 -2.12 34.53
C ASP A 421 26.34 -2.41 34.83
N VAL A 422 25.52 -1.37 35.04
CA VAL A 422 24.07 -1.49 35.29
C VAL A 422 23.23 -1.79 34.06
N LEU A 423 23.80 -1.63 32.85
CA LEU A 423 23.09 -1.92 31.63
C LEU A 423 23.20 -3.41 31.27
N PRO A 424 22.10 -4.04 30.82
CA PRO A 424 22.10 -5.44 30.44
C PRO A 424 23.00 -5.66 29.22
N LYS A 425 23.68 -6.81 29.24
CA LYS A 425 24.43 -7.32 28.09
C LYS A 425 23.48 -8.11 27.21
N PHE A 426 23.53 -7.89 25.91
CA PHE A 426 22.74 -8.63 24.95
C PHE A 426 23.57 -8.96 23.71
N ASN A 427 23.15 -9.97 22.96
CA ASN A 427 23.81 -10.34 21.71
C ASN A 427 23.38 -9.36 20.62
N ARG A 428 24.34 -8.94 19.81
CA ARG A 428 24.06 -8.22 18.57
C ARG A 428 23.36 -9.17 17.59
N ASP A 429 22.34 -8.68 16.91
CA ASP A 429 21.74 -9.40 15.77
C ASP A 429 22.78 -9.53 14.65
N THR A 430 22.75 -10.64 13.94
CA THR A 430 23.69 -10.92 12.84
C THR A 430 23.32 -10.19 11.56
N THR A 431 22.10 -9.63 11.48
CA THR A 431 21.59 -8.83 10.36
C THR A 431 21.11 -7.47 10.83
N ASP A 432 21.50 -6.41 10.10
CA ASP A 432 20.88 -5.09 10.21
C ASP A 432 19.69 -5.02 9.22
N ARG A 433 18.79 -4.05 9.38
CA ARG A 433 17.57 -3.95 8.57
C ARG A 433 17.76 -3.27 7.21
N ASN A 434 18.89 -2.75 6.84
CA ASN A 434 19.17 -1.94 5.64
C ASN A 434 17.93 -1.16 5.13
N ARG A 435 17.65 -0.01 5.74
CA ARG A 435 16.50 0.85 5.43
C ARG A 435 16.40 1.32 3.98
N THR A 436 17.48 1.16 3.19
CA THR A 436 17.54 1.61 1.80
C THR A 436 17.15 0.52 0.80
N SER A 437 17.02 -0.73 1.25
CA SER A 437 16.65 -1.85 0.38
C SER A 437 15.15 -1.88 0.11
N PRO A 438 14.72 -2.08 -1.14
CA PRO A 438 13.31 -2.24 -1.49
C PRO A 438 12.71 -3.56 -1.02
N PHE A 439 13.55 -4.61 -0.85
CA PHE A 439 13.13 -5.93 -0.41
C PHE A 439 14.18 -6.53 0.53
N ALA A 440 13.90 -6.57 1.83
CA ALA A 440 14.88 -6.92 2.84
C ALA A 440 14.46 -8.13 3.67
N PHE A 441 15.39 -9.09 3.90
CA PHE A 441 15.21 -10.15 4.85
C PHE A 441 15.46 -9.65 6.29
N THR A 442 14.49 -9.84 7.19
CA THR A 442 14.55 -9.33 8.56
C THR A 442 14.35 -10.44 9.61
N GLY A 443 15.16 -11.50 9.49
CA GLY A 443 15.25 -12.60 10.46
C GLY A 443 14.38 -13.81 10.15
N ASN A 444 13.10 -13.65 9.84
CA ASN A 444 12.18 -14.74 9.48
C ASN A 444 11.05 -14.31 8.52
N LYS A 445 11.25 -13.17 7.87
CA LYS A 445 10.30 -12.57 6.94
C LYS A 445 11.04 -11.66 5.97
N PHE A 446 10.38 -11.31 4.87
CA PHE A 446 10.81 -10.27 3.98
C PHE A 446 9.95 -9.02 4.14
N GLU A 447 10.60 -7.88 4.12
CA GLU A 447 9.98 -6.57 4.18
C GLU A 447 10.03 -5.93 2.80
N PHE A 448 8.87 -5.84 2.14
CA PHE A 448 8.73 -5.18 0.84
C PHE A 448 8.32 -3.72 1.06
N ARG A 449 9.24 -2.78 0.82
CA ARG A 449 9.15 -1.37 1.20
C ARG A 449 8.63 -0.44 0.12
N MET A 450 8.35 -0.95 -1.07
CA MET A 450 7.96 -0.12 -2.22
C MET A 450 6.49 0.28 -2.21
N LEU A 451 5.64 -0.31 -1.38
CA LEU A 451 4.21 0.01 -1.34
C LEU A 451 3.98 1.45 -0.88
N GLY A 452 3.10 2.15 -1.59
CA GLY A 452 2.64 3.47 -1.20
C GLY A 452 1.62 3.44 -0.06
N SER A 453 1.53 4.53 0.69
CA SER A 453 0.63 4.63 1.86
C SER A 453 -0.84 4.42 1.52
N SER A 454 -1.32 4.90 0.36
CA SER A 454 -2.70 4.72 -0.08
C SER A 454 -2.97 3.37 -0.75
N ASN A 455 -1.94 2.61 -1.10
CA ASN A 455 -2.09 1.37 -1.84
C ASN A 455 -2.78 0.28 -1.00
N SER A 456 -3.60 -0.55 -1.65
CA SER A 456 -3.99 -1.84 -1.06
C SER A 456 -2.79 -2.78 -1.07
N ILE A 457 -2.54 -3.46 0.04
CA ILE A 457 -1.50 -4.48 0.11
C ILE A 457 -1.83 -5.74 -0.71
N ALA A 458 -3.08 -5.89 -1.16
CA ALA A 458 -3.49 -7.03 -1.98
C ALA A 458 -2.63 -7.18 -3.24
N CYS A 459 -2.40 -6.09 -3.98
CA CYS A 459 -1.66 -6.15 -5.25
C CYS A 459 -0.25 -6.70 -5.08
N ALA A 460 0.51 -6.20 -4.10
CA ALA A 460 1.85 -6.66 -3.81
C ALA A 460 1.87 -8.14 -3.40
N ASN A 461 0.94 -8.54 -2.54
CA ASN A 461 0.87 -9.92 -2.06
C ASN A 461 0.37 -10.90 -3.13
N ILE A 462 -0.51 -10.49 -4.04
CA ILE A 462 -0.91 -11.29 -5.21
C ILE A 462 0.32 -11.65 -6.05
N MET A 463 1.12 -10.64 -6.42
CA MET A 463 2.28 -10.85 -7.28
C MET A 463 3.38 -11.63 -6.57
N LEU A 464 3.68 -11.31 -5.31
CA LEU A 464 4.70 -12.01 -4.53
C LEU A 464 4.33 -13.48 -4.30
N ASN A 465 3.10 -13.77 -3.85
CA ASN A 465 2.62 -15.14 -3.65
C ASN A 465 2.69 -15.96 -4.96
N SER A 466 2.28 -15.37 -6.09
CA SER A 466 2.27 -16.02 -7.40
C SER A 466 3.67 -16.33 -7.91
N ALA A 467 4.58 -15.36 -7.81
CA ALA A 467 5.98 -15.53 -8.20
C ALA A 467 6.69 -16.61 -7.36
N VAL A 468 6.45 -16.63 -6.04
CA VAL A 468 7.01 -17.65 -5.15
C VAL A 468 6.37 -19.02 -5.43
N ALA A 469 5.07 -19.08 -5.73
CA ALA A 469 4.42 -20.33 -6.15
C ALA A 469 5.04 -20.90 -7.43
N GLU A 470 5.37 -20.06 -8.41
CA GLU A 470 6.05 -20.51 -9.64
C GLU A 470 7.47 -21.03 -9.35
N ALA A 471 8.25 -20.35 -8.54
CA ALA A 471 9.58 -20.82 -8.15
C ALA A 471 9.51 -22.17 -7.42
N LEU A 472 8.58 -22.32 -6.47
CA LEU A 472 8.37 -23.58 -5.76
C LEU A 472 7.88 -24.69 -6.69
N LYS A 473 7.03 -24.38 -7.67
CA LYS A 473 6.61 -25.34 -8.70
C LYS A 473 7.81 -25.87 -9.50
N ILE A 474 8.66 -24.97 -10.00
CA ILE A 474 9.86 -25.34 -10.75
C ILE A 474 10.76 -26.26 -9.92
N TYR A 475 10.91 -25.97 -8.64
CA TYR A 475 11.70 -26.79 -7.72
C TYR A 475 11.05 -28.16 -7.47
N ALA A 476 9.75 -28.19 -7.21
CA ALA A 476 9.02 -29.41 -6.99
C ALA A 476 9.07 -30.33 -8.24
N ASP A 477 8.81 -29.78 -9.43
CA ASP A 477 8.86 -30.52 -10.70
C ASP A 477 10.25 -31.18 -10.93
N ARG A 478 11.32 -30.51 -10.53
CA ARG A 478 12.69 -31.06 -10.61
C ARG A 478 12.97 -32.12 -9.54
N LEU A 479 12.56 -31.88 -8.31
CA LEU A 479 12.91 -32.73 -7.17
C LEU A 479 12.05 -33.98 -7.07
N GLU A 480 10.78 -33.96 -7.48
CA GLU A 480 9.88 -35.12 -7.51
C GLU A 480 10.38 -36.23 -8.46
N GLY A 481 11.12 -35.87 -9.50
CA GLY A 481 11.71 -36.81 -10.46
C GLY A 481 13.13 -37.26 -10.11
N ALA A 482 13.73 -36.78 -9.02
CA ALA A 482 15.12 -37.08 -8.69
C ALA A 482 15.30 -38.46 -8.07
N SER A 483 16.29 -39.21 -8.55
CA SER A 483 16.66 -40.50 -7.94
C SER A 483 17.43 -40.38 -6.62
N ASP A 484 18.10 -39.24 -6.40
CA ASP A 484 18.80 -38.84 -5.18
C ASP A 484 18.35 -37.41 -4.83
N PHE A 485 17.46 -37.32 -3.85
CA PHE A 485 16.85 -36.06 -3.42
C PHE A 485 17.89 -35.08 -2.84
N GLU A 486 18.80 -35.55 -1.99
CA GLU A 486 19.77 -34.69 -1.32
C GLU A 486 20.75 -34.05 -2.31
N THR A 487 21.29 -34.85 -3.23
CA THR A 487 22.16 -34.35 -4.29
C THR A 487 21.43 -33.37 -5.22
N ALA A 488 20.22 -33.71 -5.64
CA ALA A 488 19.43 -32.85 -6.52
C ALA A 488 19.04 -31.52 -5.86
N LEU A 489 18.73 -31.56 -4.55
CA LEU A 489 18.43 -30.38 -3.75
C LEU A 489 19.65 -29.47 -3.63
N HIS A 490 20.82 -30.02 -3.29
CA HIS A 490 22.06 -29.24 -3.18
C HIS A 490 22.43 -28.58 -4.51
N GLU A 491 22.42 -29.31 -5.61
CA GLU A 491 22.69 -28.79 -6.95
C GLU A 491 21.69 -27.71 -7.36
N MET A 492 20.43 -27.88 -6.99
CA MET A 492 19.38 -26.90 -7.31
C MET A 492 19.59 -25.60 -6.53
N ILE A 493 19.87 -25.67 -5.24
CA ILE A 493 20.17 -24.50 -4.41
C ILE A 493 21.42 -23.79 -4.96
N GLN A 494 22.50 -24.53 -5.20
CA GLN A 494 23.75 -23.96 -5.73
C GLN A 494 23.53 -23.28 -7.10
N LYS A 495 22.77 -23.93 -8.00
CA LYS A 495 22.44 -23.33 -9.29
C LYS A 495 21.60 -22.06 -9.15
N THR A 496 20.59 -22.06 -8.26
CA THR A 496 19.77 -20.88 -8.01
C THR A 496 20.60 -19.71 -7.52
N ILE A 497 21.51 -19.95 -6.57
CA ILE A 497 22.40 -18.89 -6.08
C ILE A 497 23.25 -18.31 -7.23
N LYS A 498 23.87 -19.18 -8.05
CA LYS A 498 24.69 -18.75 -9.20
C LYS A 498 23.90 -17.90 -10.20
N ASP A 499 22.67 -18.31 -10.50
CA ASP A 499 21.85 -17.68 -11.54
C ASP A 499 21.25 -16.35 -11.05
N HIS A 500 20.92 -16.23 -9.74
CA HIS A 500 20.10 -15.12 -9.22
C HIS A 500 20.83 -14.21 -8.19
N LYS A 501 22.11 -14.48 -7.84
CA LYS A 501 22.82 -13.66 -6.86
C LYS A 501 23.01 -12.19 -7.27
N HIS A 502 22.90 -11.87 -8.54
CA HIS A 502 23.04 -10.51 -9.05
C HIS A 502 21.98 -9.53 -8.54
N ILE A 503 20.80 -10.05 -8.06
CA ILE A 503 19.77 -9.22 -7.41
C ILE A 503 20.09 -8.90 -5.94
N ILE A 504 21.03 -9.66 -5.31
CA ILE A 504 21.37 -9.46 -3.90
C ILE A 504 22.28 -8.25 -3.77
N PHE A 505 21.90 -7.29 -2.93
CA PHE A 505 22.67 -6.08 -2.66
C PHE A 505 22.53 -5.69 -1.18
N ASN A 506 23.68 -5.69 -0.48
CA ASN A 506 23.73 -5.36 0.95
C ASN A 506 24.25 -3.93 1.23
N GLY A 507 24.43 -3.12 0.19
CA GLY A 507 24.95 -1.75 0.27
C GLY A 507 23.85 -0.67 0.39
N ASN A 508 24.24 0.58 0.16
CA ASN A 508 23.35 1.75 0.18
C ASN A 508 22.54 1.86 -1.11
N GLY A 509 21.26 1.51 -1.08
CA GLY A 509 20.35 1.57 -2.22
C GLY A 509 19.99 2.99 -2.69
N TYR A 510 20.30 4.03 -1.91
CA TYR A 510 20.07 5.43 -2.29
C TYR A 510 21.20 6.02 -3.13
N ASP A 511 22.33 5.32 -3.24
CA ASP A 511 23.48 5.81 -4.01
C ASP A 511 23.18 5.74 -5.52
N GLU A 512 23.39 6.85 -6.24
CA GLU A 512 23.22 6.89 -7.70
C GLU A 512 24.15 5.91 -8.43
N SER A 513 25.32 5.64 -7.88
CA SER A 513 26.25 4.64 -8.41
C SER A 513 25.66 3.23 -8.37
N TRP A 514 24.83 2.93 -7.36
CA TRP A 514 24.10 1.67 -7.28
C TRP A 514 23.11 1.50 -8.44
N ILE A 515 22.31 2.54 -8.72
CA ILE A 515 21.33 2.47 -9.82
C ILE A 515 22.01 2.16 -11.14
N LYS A 516 23.15 2.81 -11.39
CA LYS A 516 23.98 2.56 -12.59
C LYS A 516 24.55 1.14 -12.60
N GLU A 517 25.07 0.66 -11.48
CA GLU A 517 25.58 -0.72 -11.37
C GLU A 517 24.46 -1.74 -11.59
N ALA A 518 23.32 -1.53 -10.94
CA ALA A 518 22.16 -2.42 -11.02
C ALA A 518 21.66 -2.59 -12.46
N THR A 519 21.52 -1.49 -13.19
CA THR A 519 20.97 -1.51 -14.56
C THR A 519 22.01 -1.90 -15.61
N GLU A 520 23.22 -1.31 -15.58
CA GLU A 520 24.23 -1.49 -16.65
C GLU A 520 25.05 -2.76 -16.48
N LYS A 521 25.33 -3.21 -15.23
CA LYS A 521 26.18 -4.37 -14.97
C LYS A 521 25.42 -5.62 -14.54
N ARG A 522 24.35 -5.45 -13.74
CA ARG A 522 23.60 -6.56 -13.20
C ARG A 522 22.32 -6.89 -13.97
N GLY A 523 21.92 -6.01 -14.92
CA GLY A 523 20.75 -6.24 -15.76
C GLY A 523 19.41 -6.12 -15.02
N LEU A 524 19.38 -5.47 -13.85
CA LEU A 524 18.14 -5.27 -13.09
C LEU A 524 17.26 -4.20 -13.76
N LEU A 525 15.95 -4.37 -13.60
CA LEU A 525 14.96 -3.47 -14.20
C LEU A 525 14.84 -2.16 -13.40
N ASN A 526 14.66 -1.04 -14.11
CA ASN A 526 14.46 0.28 -13.51
C ASN A 526 13.27 1.00 -14.17
N TYR A 527 12.06 0.55 -13.88
CA TYR A 527 10.84 1.19 -14.35
C TYR A 527 10.42 2.30 -13.39
N ARG A 528 10.81 3.54 -13.72
CA ARG A 528 10.65 4.70 -12.81
C ARG A 528 9.20 5.13 -12.66
N THR A 529 8.38 4.99 -13.69
CA THR A 529 6.99 5.44 -13.71
C THR A 529 6.01 4.29 -13.95
N THR A 530 4.76 4.53 -13.61
CA THR A 530 3.65 3.62 -13.91
C THR A 530 3.53 3.39 -15.42
N ALA A 531 3.70 4.44 -16.23
CA ALA A 531 3.68 4.32 -17.70
C ALA A 531 4.80 3.41 -18.22
N ASP A 532 5.97 3.36 -17.56
CA ASP A 532 7.08 2.50 -17.96
C ASP A 532 6.82 1.02 -17.64
N CYS A 533 6.25 0.72 -16.46
CA CYS A 533 6.14 -0.66 -16.00
C CYS A 533 4.86 -1.37 -16.46
N MET A 534 3.74 -0.66 -16.61
CA MET A 534 2.45 -1.27 -16.87
C MET A 534 2.36 -2.13 -18.14
N PRO A 535 3.01 -1.78 -19.27
CA PRO A 535 3.00 -2.64 -20.46
C PRO A 535 3.50 -4.06 -20.20
N HIS A 536 4.41 -4.23 -19.25
CA HIS A 536 5.00 -5.52 -18.89
C HIS A 536 4.05 -6.46 -18.13
N LEU A 537 2.89 -5.96 -17.66
CA LEU A 537 1.85 -6.84 -17.10
C LEU A 537 1.38 -7.89 -18.11
N LEU A 538 1.38 -7.52 -19.39
CA LEU A 538 0.93 -8.36 -20.50
C LEU A 538 2.07 -9.12 -21.20
N ASP A 539 3.29 -9.06 -20.69
CA ASP A 539 4.41 -9.86 -21.19
C ASP A 539 4.08 -11.35 -21.05
N LYS A 540 4.41 -12.11 -22.08
CA LYS A 540 4.05 -13.54 -22.16
C LYS A 540 4.44 -14.33 -20.91
N LYS A 541 5.64 -14.09 -20.34
CA LYS A 541 6.10 -14.79 -19.12
C LYS A 541 5.16 -14.56 -17.93
N ASN A 542 4.63 -13.33 -17.79
CA ASN A 542 3.76 -12.91 -16.71
C ASN A 542 2.34 -13.48 -16.89
N VAL A 543 1.82 -13.37 -18.11
CA VAL A 543 0.51 -13.96 -18.48
C VAL A 543 0.53 -15.47 -18.27
N ASP A 544 1.55 -16.17 -18.80
CA ASP A 544 1.67 -17.62 -18.69
C ASP A 544 1.71 -18.07 -17.21
N MET A 545 2.50 -17.42 -16.38
CA MET A 545 2.63 -17.75 -14.95
C MET A 545 1.31 -17.51 -14.20
N LEU A 546 0.72 -16.32 -14.34
CA LEU A 546 -0.49 -15.94 -13.61
C LEU A 546 -1.71 -16.76 -14.03
N THR A 547 -1.81 -17.13 -15.30
CA THR A 547 -2.88 -18.00 -15.82
C THR A 547 -2.67 -19.46 -15.47
N PHE A 548 -1.42 -19.96 -15.51
CA PHE A 548 -1.09 -21.32 -15.09
C PHE A 548 -1.52 -21.59 -13.64
N HIS A 549 -1.23 -20.65 -12.75
CA HIS A 549 -1.61 -20.77 -11.34
C HIS A 549 -3.09 -20.44 -11.08
N GLY A 550 -3.85 -20.05 -12.10
CA GLY A 550 -5.26 -19.69 -11.97
C GLY A 550 -5.51 -18.43 -11.16
N VAL A 551 -4.51 -17.56 -11.00
CA VAL A 551 -4.63 -16.31 -10.25
C VAL A 551 -5.47 -15.31 -11.05
N PHE A 552 -5.19 -15.22 -12.35
CA PHE A 552 -5.94 -14.41 -13.30
C PHE A 552 -6.23 -15.20 -14.57
N THR A 553 -7.31 -14.84 -15.24
CA THR A 553 -7.48 -15.14 -16.66
C THR A 553 -6.77 -14.07 -17.50
N GLU A 554 -6.46 -14.37 -18.76
CA GLU A 554 -5.89 -13.37 -19.67
C GLU A 554 -6.79 -12.14 -19.83
N ALA A 555 -8.10 -12.35 -19.88
CA ALA A 555 -9.08 -11.27 -19.94
C ALA A 555 -9.04 -10.38 -18.68
N GLU A 556 -8.91 -10.98 -17.50
CA GLU A 556 -8.76 -10.23 -16.23
C GLU A 556 -7.45 -9.42 -16.18
N LEU A 557 -6.34 -9.94 -16.73
CA LEU A 557 -5.06 -9.21 -16.80
C LEU A 557 -5.16 -8.01 -17.73
N LYS A 558 -5.76 -8.20 -18.91
CA LYS A 558 -5.98 -7.11 -19.86
C LYS A 558 -6.87 -6.01 -19.26
N SER A 559 -7.96 -6.40 -18.60
CA SER A 559 -8.82 -5.46 -17.91
C SER A 559 -8.07 -4.65 -16.85
N ARG A 560 -7.20 -5.28 -16.06
CA ARG A 560 -6.42 -4.58 -15.03
C ARG A 560 -5.40 -3.62 -15.62
N TYR A 561 -4.77 -4.00 -16.71
CA TYR A 561 -3.89 -3.09 -17.46
C TYR A 561 -4.64 -1.81 -17.86
N GLU A 562 -5.80 -1.95 -18.47
CA GLU A 562 -6.64 -0.82 -18.88
C GLU A 562 -7.04 0.06 -17.67
N ILE A 563 -7.58 -0.57 -16.61
CA ILE A 563 -8.07 0.16 -15.42
C ILE A 563 -6.94 0.88 -14.69
N MET A 564 -5.78 0.25 -14.55
CA MET A 564 -4.66 0.86 -13.81
C MET A 564 -4.07 2.05 -14.56
N LEU A 565 -3.92 1.94 -15.89
CA LEU A 565 -3.48 3.07 -16.71
C LEU A 565 -4.52 4.20 -16.75
N GLU A 566 -5.80 3.86 -16.91
CA GLU A 566 -6.88 4.84 -16.87
C GLU A 566 -6.90 5.61 -15.53
N ASN A 567 -6.72 4.90 -14.43
CA ASN A 567 -6.64 5.53 -13.10
C ASN A 567 -5.40 6.44 -12.97
N TYR A 568 -4.26 6.01 -13.49
CA TYR A 568 -3.03 6.82 -13.54
C TYR A 568 -3.26 8.11 -14.35
N CYS A 569 -3.76 8.00 -15.58
CA CYS A 569 -4.01 9.13 -16.46
C CYS A 569 -5.01 10.12 -15.85
N LYS A 570 -6.15 9.64 -15.37
CA LYS A 570 -7.16 10.47 -14.72
C LYS A 570 -6.64 11.20 -13.49
N THR A 571 -5.82 10.53 -12.67
CA THR A 571 -5.22 11.16 -11.48
C THR A 571 -4.35 12.34 -11.88
N ILE A 572 -3.43 12.17 -12.82
CA ILE A 572 -2.55 13.26 -13.27
C ILE A 572 -3.34 14.38 -13.96
N VAL A 573 -4.34 14.05 -14.76
CA VAL A 573 -5.20 15.06 -15.41
C VAL A 573 -5.98 15.89 -14.37
N ILE A 574 -6.49 15.26 -13.30
CA ILE A 574 -7.14 15.99 -12.19
C ILE A 574 -6.14 16.92 -11.49
N GLU A 575 -4.92 16.44 -11.22
CA GLU A 575 -3.85 17.26 -10.65
C GLU A 575 -3.50 18.45 -11.54
N ALA A 576 -3.30 18.20 -12.83
CA ALA A 576 -2.95 19.25 -13.81
C ALA A 576 -4.05 20.31 -13.94
N ASN A 577 -5.32 19.90 -14.05
CA ASN A 577 -6.46 20.82 -14.07
C ASN A 577 -6.55 21.63 -12.76
N THR A 578 -6.30 21.01 -11.63
CA THR A 578 -6.28 21.70 -10.33
C THR A 578 -5.16 22.74 -10.28
N MET A 579 -3.97 22.42 -10.83
CA MET A 579 -2.86 23.38 -10.91
C MET A 579 -3.24 24.59 -11.79
N VAL A 580 -3.83 24.34 -12.95
CA VAL A 580 -4.27 25.42 -13.86
C VAL A 580 -5.30 26.32 -13.18
N ASP A 581 -6.30 25.73 -12.53
CA ASP A 581 -7.33 26.49 -11.81
C ASP A 581 -6.72 27.35 -10.70
N MET A 582 -5.91 26.77 -9.81
CA MET A 582 -5.27 27.48 -8.71
C MET A 582 -4.31 28.58 -9.20
N ALA A 583 -3.54 28.32 -10.25
CA ALA A 583 -2.63 29.32 -10.82
C ALA A 583 -3.39 30.52 -11.37
N LYS A 584 -4.46 30.28 -12.15
CA LYS A 584 -5.25 31.33 -12.81
C LYS A 584 -6.18 32.10 -11.85
N THR A 585 -6.80 31.42 -10.90
CA THR A 585 -7.86 32.00 -10.06
C THR A 585 -7.42 32.48 -8.69
N GLN A 586 -6.27 31.99 -8.19
CA GLN A 586 -5.80 32.29 -6.84
C GLN A 586 -4.39 32.88 -6.84
N ILE A 587 -3.40 32.20 -7.41
CA ILE A 587 -1.98 32.56 -7.26
C ILE A 587 -1.66 33.81 -8.05
N ALA A 588 -1.91 33.85 -9.37
CA ALA A 588 -1.61 35.01 -10.19
C ALA A 588 -2.36 36.29 -9.72
N PRO A 589 -3.67 36.24 -9.39
CA PRO A 589 -4.36 37.41 -8.83
C PRO A 589 -3.78 37.91 -7.49
N ALA A 590 -3.31 37.01 -6.61
CA ALA A 590 -2.71 37.39 -5.34
C ALA A 590 -1.34 38.07 -5.53
N ILE A 591 -0.52 37.56 -6.44
CA ILE A 591 0.77 38.15 -6.83
C ILE A 591 0.55 39.57 -7.40
N GLU A 592 -0.39 39.72 -8.33
CA GLU A 592 -0.72 41.02 -8.95
C GLU A 592 -1.23 42.03 -7.91
N ALA A 593 -2.08 41.62 -6.98
CA ALA A 593 -2.57 42.50 -5.91
C ALA A 593 -1.42 43.03 -5.05
N TYR A 594 -0.49 42.16 -4.63
CA TYR A 594 0.68 42.54 -3.85
C TYR A 594 1.63 43.42 -4.66
N SER A 595 1.93 43.04 -5.89
CA SER A 595 2.80 43.80 -6.80
C SER A 595 2.28 45.22 -7.04
N ALA A 596 0.96 45.38 -7.26
CA ALA A 596 0.30 46.67 -7.42
C ALA A 596 0.45 47.57 -6.17
N ASP A 597 0.33 47.02 -4.98
CA ASP A 597 0.48 47.80 -3.74
C ASP A 597 1.94 48.19 -3.48
N VAL A 598 2.89 47.33 -3.80
CA VAL A 598 4.32 47.65 -3.73
C VAL A 598 4.67 48.75 -4.75
N ALA A 599 4.11 48.69 -5.96
CA ALA A 599 4.29 49.73 -6.99
C ALA A 599 3.72 51.07 -6.55
N LYS A 600 2.51 51.10 -5.94
CA LYS A 600 1.93 52.32 -5.36
C LYS A 600 2.81 52.90 -4.25
N ALA A 601 3.38 52.05 -3.40
CA ALA A 601 4.29 52.48 -2.31
C ALA A 601 5.55 53.14 -2.92
N ALA A 602 6.14 52.56 -3.97
CA ALA A 602 7.27 53.18 -4.66
C ALA A 602 6.93 54.54 -5.28
N ALA A 603 5.77 54.67 -5.95
CA ALA A 603 5.31 55.92 -6.54
C ALA A 603 5.09 56.97 -5.45
N ALA A 604 4.46 56.64 -4.33
CA ALA A 604 4.24 57.57 -3.21
C ALA A 604 5.56 58.08 -2.58
N LYS A 605 6.54 57.17 -2.39
CA LYS A 605 7.88 57.57 -1.92
C LYS A 605 8.55 58.54 -2.89
N LYS A 606 8.53 58.29 -4.18
CA LYS A 606 9.12 59.18 -5.20
C LYS A 606 8.37 60.50 -5.31
N ALA A 607 7.07 60.54 -5.08
CA ALA A 607 6.31 61.76 -5.06
C ALA A 607 6.62 62.61 -3.82
N LEU A 608 6.96 62.02 -2.65
CA LEU A 608 7.32 62.69 -1.46
C LEU A 608 8.74 63.30 -1.58
N ASP A 609 9.69 62.51 -2.04
CA ASP A 609 11.09 62.93 -2.31
C ASP A 609 11.67 62.06 -3.44
N SER A 610 12.03 62.68 -4.54
CA SER A 610 12.60 62.01 -5.72
C SER A 610 13.95 61.34 -5.42
N ALA A 611 14.66 61.75 -4.37
CA ALA A 611 15.95 61.19 -3.96
C ALA A 611 15.81 59.88 -3.15
N LEU A 612 14.61 59.52 -2.64
CA LEU A 612 14.38 58.27 -1.92
C LEU A 612 14.69 57.07 -2.81
N ALA A 613 15.46 56.15 -2.27
CA ALA A 613 15.72 54.87 -2.97
C ALA A 613 14.45 54.00 -2.95
N CYS A 614 14.12 53.39 -4.12
CA CYS A 614 13.01 52.44 -4.24
C CYS A 614 13.50 51.13 -4.87
N SER A 615 14.75 50.77 -4.59
CA SER A 615 15.39 49.57 -5.17
C SER A 615 14.69 48.27 -4.71
N TYR A 616 14.22 48.23 -3.46
CA TYR A 616 13.45 47.09 -2.95
C TYR A 616 12.13 46.92 -3.71
N GLU A 617 11.30 47.96 -3.73
CA GLU A 617 10.01 47.94 -4.37
C GLU A 617 10.10 47.64 -5.88
N THR A 618 11.03 48.31 -6.58
CA THR A 618 11.27 48.11 -8.01
C THR A 618 11.76 46.68 -8.28
N GLY A 619 12.62 46.13 -7.40
CA GLY A 619 13.14 44.78 -7.51
C GLY A 619 12.02 43.75 -7.34
N VAL A 620 11.16 43.90 -6.32
CA VAL A 620 10.02 43.00 -6.07
C VAL A 620 9.02 43.06 -7.24
N VAL A 621 8.58 44.25 -7.66
CA VAL A 621 7.63 44.40 -8.77
C VAL A 621 8.16 43.77 -10.06
N ARG A 622 9.43 44.01 -10.39
CA ARG A 622 10.05 43.45 -11.61
C ARG A 622 10.08 41.91 -11.58
N LYS A 623 10.45 41.31 -10.43
CA LYS A 623 10.50 39.86 -10.30
C LYS A 623 9.10 39.24 -10.34
N LEU A 624 8.15 39.81 -9.60
CA LEU A 624 6.79 39.31 -9.57
C LEU A 624 6.10 39.42 -10.94
N SER A 625 6.28 40.52 -11.68
CA SER A 625 5.75 40.66 -13.04
C SER A 625 6.28 39.57 -13.98
N ALA A 626 7.60 39.32 -13.96
CA ALA A 626 8.19 38.26 -14.77
C ALA A 626 7.67 36.86 -14.38
N LEU A 627 7.44 36.62 -13.09
CA LEU A 627 6.88 35.35 -12.60
C LEU A 627 5.40 35.22 -12.98
N THR A 628 4.61 36.27 -12.91
CA THR A 628 3.19 36.27 -13.35
C THR A 628 3.09 35.90 -14.82
N ASP A 629 3.92 36.52 -15.69
CA ASP A 629 3.96 36.20 -17.13
C ASP A 629 4.33 34.73 -17.35
N ARG A 630 5.34 34.22 -16.62
CA ARG A 630 5.74 32.81 -16.69
C ARG A 630 4.64 31.86 -16.21
N ILE A 631 3.98 32.18 -15.10
CA ILE A 631 2.86 31.40 -14.56
C ILE A 631 1.72 31.32 -15.58
N ALA A 632 1.34 32.45 -16.17
CA ALA A 632 0.30 32.52 -17.18
C ALA A 632 0.63 31.65 -18.42
N SER A 633 1.84 31.81 -18.96
CA SER A 633 2.30 31.03 -20.12
C SER A 633 2.31 29.52 -19.81
N LYS A 634 2.86 29.13 -18.64
CA LYS A 634 2.95 27.69 -18.28
C LYS A 634 1.58 27.08 -17.98
N ALA A 635 0.64 27.85 -17.44
CA ALA A 635 -0.74 27.39 -17.26
C ALA A 635 -1.44 27.16 -18.60
N GLU A 636 -1.24 28.04 -19.61
CA GLU A 636 -1.79 27.87 -20.96
C GLU A 636 -1.15 26.70 -21.71
N GLU A 637 0.17 26.51 -21.58
CA GLU A 637 0.88 25.36 -22.16
C GLU A 637 0.37 24.05 -21.55
N LEU A 638 0.18 24.01 -20.24
CA LEU A 638 -0.33 22.83 -19.54
C LEU A 638 -1.78 22.51 -19.96
N GLU A 639 -2.64 23.53 -20.05
CA GLU A 639 -4.03 23.37 -20.52
C GLU A 639 -4.08 22.84 -21.96
N THR A 640 -3.20 23.35 -22.84
CA THR A 640 -3.07 22.87 -24.22
C THR A 640 -2.59 21.42 -24.25
N ALA A 641 -1.63 21.05 -23.41
CA ALA A 641 -1.14 19.68 -23.30
C ALA A 641 -2.24 18.72 -22.82
N ILE A 642 -3.05 19.11 -21.83
CA ILE A 642 -4.19 18.30 -21.36
C ILE A 642 -5.18 18.06 -22.51
N ILE A 643 -5.55 19.10 -23.27
CA ILE A 643 -6.46 18.98 -24.41
C ILE A 643 -5.89 18.05 -25.49
N SER A 644 -4.58 18.05 -25.68
CA SER A 644 -3.93 17.19 -26.67
C SER A 644 -4.01 15.70 -26.37
N LEU A 645 -4.30 15.29 -25.11
CA LEU A 645 -4.45 13.89 -24.72
C LEU A 645 -5.61 13.20 -25.44
N ASP A 646 -6.63 13.95 -25.86
CA ASP A 646 -7.76 13.42 -26.66
C ASP A 646 -7.31 12.82 -28.01
N ASN A 647 -6.09 13.12 -28.45
CA ASN A 647 -5.52 12.57 -29.68
C ASN A 647 -4.71 11.27 -29.47
N ALA A 648 -4.63 10.74 -28.25
CA ALA A 648 -3.94 9.49 -27.98
C ALA A 648 -4.66 8.31 -28.66
N GLU A 649 -3.90 7.37 -29.23
CA GLU A 649 -4.44 6.20 -29.92
C GLU A 649 -5.13 5.23 -28.93
N ASP A 650 -4.55 5.10 -27.76
CA ASP A 650 -5.03 4.26 -26.67
C ASP A 650 -4.56 4.78 -25.30
N ILE A 651 -4.97 4.11 -24.22
CA ILE A 651 -4.62 4.50 -22.85
C ILE A 651 -3.11 4.38 -22.57
N GLY A 652 -2.42 3.46 -23.25
CA GLY A 652 -0.96 3.33 -23.16
C GLY A 652 -0.26 4.55 -23.75
N ALA A 653 -0.66 4.96 -24.95
CA ALA A 653 -0.15 6.17 -25.60
C ALA A 653 -0.46 7.43 -24.77
N GLU A 654 -1.66 7.54 -24.21
CA GLU A 654 -2.03 8.64 -23.30
C GLU A 654 -1.10 8.70 -22.08
N SER A 655 -0.83 7.56 -21.45
CA SER A 655 0.07 7.50 -20.28
C SER A 655 1.49 7.98 -20.59
N VAL A 656 2.00 7.68 -21.80
CA VAL A 656 3.31 8.14 -22.28
C VAL A 656 3.30 9.65 -22.53
N MET A 657 2.25 10.20 -23.17
CA MET A 657 2.11 11.65 -23.36
C MET A 657 2.07 12.39 -22.00
N ILE A 658 1.39 11.85 -21.02
CA ILE A 658 1.34 12.40 -19.66
C ILE A 658 2.73 12.42 -19.06
N ARG A 659 3.45 11.28 -19.07
CA ARG A 659 4.81 11.17 -18.55
C ARG A 659 5.77 12.15 -19.20
N ASP A 660 5.74 12.25 -20.54
CA ASP A 660 6.77 12.98 -21.31
C ASP A 660 6.49 14.47 -21.43
N THR A 661 5.22 14.89 -21.29
CA THR A 661 4.83 16.28 -21.52
C THR A 661 4.13 16.90 -20.31
N VAL A 662 3.03 16.31 -19.83
CA VAL A 662 2.17 16.93 -18.81
C VAL A 662 2.93 17.08 -17.48
N LEU A 663 3.61 16.04 -17.02
CA LEU A 663 4.37 16.08 -15.75
C LEU A 663 5.50 17.10 -15.79
N GLY A 664 6.16 17.29 -16.92
CA GLY A 664 7.21 18.32 -17.11
C GLY A 664 6.64 19.73 -16.96
N LEU A 665 5.53 20.03 -17.64
CA LEU A 665 4.86 21.32 -17.55
C LEU A 665 4.30 21.61 -16.16
N MET A 666 3.73 20.60 -15.48
CA MET A 666 3.32 20.73 -14.08
C MET A 666 4.51 21.13 -13.18
N GLY A 667 5.67 20.51 -13.38
CA GLY A 667 6.91 20.85 -12.66
C GLY A 667 7.35 22.30 -12.92
N GLU A 668 7.33 22.76 -14.16
CA GLU A 668 7.72 24.12 -14.53
C GLU A 668 6.76 25.18 -13.98
N LEU A 669 5.45 24.93 -14.02
CA LEU A 669 4.42 25.79 -13.40
C LEU A 669 4.63 25.88 -11.90
N ARG A 670 4.84 24.72 -11.22
CA ARG A 670 5.12 24.66 -9.79
C ARG A 670 6.32 25.52 -9.40
N VAL A 671 7.45 25.37 -10.10
CA VAL A 671 8.68 26.15 -9.81
C VAL A 671 8.41 27.65 -9.85
N ALA A 672 7.64 28.14 -10.84
CA ALA A 672 7.32 29.56 -10.94
C ALA A 672 6.41 30.05 -9.80
N CYS A 673 5.42 29.25 -9.42
CA CYS A 673 4.51 29.58 -8.31
C CYS A 673 5.22 29.53 -6.94
N ASP A 674 6.05 28.49 -6.70
CA ASP A 674 6.79 28.34 -5.44
C ASP A 674 7.84 29.47 -5.26
N GLU A 675 8.46 29.94 -6.35
CA GLU A 675 9.32 31.12 -6.31
C GLU A 675 8.54 32.39 -5.95
N ALA A 676 7.35 32.56 -6.56
CA ALA A 676 6.49 33.71 -6.28
C ALA A 676 5.98 33.72 -4.82
N GLU A 677 5.72 32.55 -4.22
CA GLU A 677 5.39 32.40 -2.81
C GLU A 677 6.44 33.04 -1.91
N THR A 678 7.72 32.82 -2.19
CA THR A 678 8.83 33.39 -1.37
C THR A 678 8.96 34.90 -1.44
N LEU A 679 8.40 35.52 -2.48
CA LEU A 679 8.49 36.98 -2.73
C LEU A 679 7.20 37.72 -2.34
N THR A 680 6.08 37.03 -2.22
CA THR A 680 4.77 37.61 -1.93
C THR A 680 4.54 37.67 -0.42
N ALA A 681 4.07 38.81 0.07
CA ALA A 681 3.78 38.93 1.51
C ALA A 681 2.71 37.93 1.95
N LYS A 682 2.91 37.33 3.13
CA LYS A 682 2.04 36.26 3.66
C LYS A 682 0.55 36.66 3.71
N THR A 683 0.23 37.93 3.92
CA THR A 683 -1.14 38.44 3.97
C THR A 683 -1.85 38.45 2.59
N TYR A 684 -1.08 38.36 1.49
CA TYR A 684 -1.61 38.29 0.12
C TYR A 684 -1.60 36.85 -0.40
N TRP A 685 -0.72 35.97 0.17
CA TRP A 685 -0.65 34.59 -0.32
C TRP A 685 -1.96 33.85 -0.05
N PRO A 686 -2.58 33.21 -1.06
CA PRO A 686 -3.99 32.83 -0.98
C PRO A 686 -4.26 31.51 -0.24
N MET A 687 -3.22 30.82 0.23
CA MET A 687 -3.37 29.50 0.86
C MET A 687 -2.33 29.25 1.97
N PRO A 688 -2.56 28.28 2.88
CA PRO A 688 -1.58 27.85 3.86
C PRO A 688 -0.29 27.37 3.22
N THR A 689 0.84 27.82 3.76
CA THR A 689 2.19 27.45 3.34
C THR A 689 2.61 26.10 3.94
N TYR A 690 3.73 25.53 3.48
CA TYR A 690 4.29 24.32 4.09
C TYR A 690 4.63 24.50 5.56
N ALA A 691 5.07 25.69 5.98
CA ALA A 691 5.29 25.99 7.41
C ALA A 691 3.99 25.89 8.22
N ASP A 692 2.88 26.37 7.67
CA ASP A 692 1.56 26.29 8.33
C ASP A 692 1.06 24.85 8.40
N LEU A 693 1.18 24.08 7.32
CA LEU A 693 0.69 22.70 7.23
C LEU A 693 1.50 21.72 8.08
N LEU A 694 2.83 21.74 7.95
CA LEU A 694 3.71 20.77 8.61
C LEU A 694 3.91 21.03 10.11
N PHE A 695 3.74 22.28 10.55
CA PHE A 695 3.93 22.67 11.95
C PHE A 695 2.65 23.17 12.65
N GLY A 696 1.50 23.07 12.00
CA GLY A 696 0.22 23.58 12.51
C GLY A 696 -0.41 22.73 13.62
N VAL A 697 -0.14 21.44 13.70
CA VAL A 697 -0.66 20.56 14.76
C VAL A 697 0.23 20.71 16.00
N LYS A 698 -0.40 21.06 17.14
CA LYS A 698 0.27 21.30 18.43
C LYS A 698 -0.13 20.26 19.46
#